data_8ef0dcbace39c18f9567a5577fa130d5
#
_entry.id   8ef0dcbace39c18f9567a5577fa130d5
#
_cell.length_a   1.000
_cell.length_b   1.000
_cell.length_c   1.000
_cell.angle_alpha   90.00
_cell.angle_beta   90.00
_cell.angle_gamma   90.00
#
_symmetry.space_group_name_H-M   'P 1'
#
loop_
_entity.id
_entity.type
_entity.pdbx_description
1 polymer ?
#
loop_
_entity_poly.entity_id
_entity_poly.type
_entity_poly.pdbx_seq_one_letter_code
_entity_poly.pdbx_strand_id
1 'polypeptide(L)'
;MKLTYARLLAGKTDPNNTSLWLPLWMHLRDTAEIMELLVRKWLPESVKKATDLDEEALIALARFLGWTHDLGKSIVAFQSVLMPLLPEAKQRIERFTTLTCPEQDRKKTPHARASEAILIELKCPPGIASIAGAHHGKPQEQEEVEAQLVSWTCNYYPKGEKAFWESCWNELFETALKDCGYDDPAELPDLTPPTEILLTGLLIMADWIASNTEYFPLIPVEELGNEVAYPERAERAWNKWDEKDLTAPWEAQTSIVDEEEFKVRFGFPPNAVQAAAVEAANSVSAPGILILEAQMGVGKTEAALAAAEILAARFGAGGIFFGLPTQATANGILGRLVQWADNQPDRLLKCIRLAHGMAELNEEYIRLQEQTVPIEDDWDDSETNEHRVQVHQWFRGSKQALLACFVIGTVDQLLMAALKQKHVMLRHLGLAGKVVIIDECHAYDAYMNRYLDRALEWLGWYRVPVILLSATLPARRRAELVEAYQQKRTSAPDAPWKTSCGYPLLTWTDGEEIRQTTIPLDTPSRTVQTVPLTEDGLPGFLREKMQAGGCGGVIVNTVKKAQAVARMLREALPEKEVQVFHAQFLMPDRAAREQELMERIGKHSTPVRRDGLIVVGTQVLEQSLDIDFDVMVTELCPMDLLLQRIGRLHRHTWRCRPQPMQAAVCAVLDTGEDAFDEGSAAVYGKWLLWRTRELLPQTIRLPEEISPLVQQVYGWAAEDKLPEDAASEKLCHNYELEQGKRKDRAEAYLVHHPKVYKKFPRLNTLDGWMADEGACSDPAARAAVRDGDPSVEVLVMVQGRDGSIHFLPWQEGGRTVASDCPPQPEEALKIARQKLRLPAVFGKEWNVKRVIDELEADNRRLLAQWQLSPMLRGELVLLLDETLTAHLAGMTLHYDRENGLIYEKEETDAGN
;
A
#
# COMPACT_ATOMS: atom_id res chain seq x y z
N MET A 1 -45.72 1.05 6.59
CA MET A 1 -44.91 0.65 7.73
C MET A 1 -45.29 1.50 8.94
N LYS A 2 -45.63 0.94 10.11
CA LYS A 2 -46.18 1.76 11.21
C LYS A 2 -45.25 1.61 12.43
N LEU A 3 -44.11 2.32 12.39
CA LEU A 3 -43.27 2.49 13.56
C LEU A 3 -44.02 3.33 14.61
N THR A 4 -44.11 2.86 15.84
CA THR A 4 -44.85 3.53 16.92
C THR A 4 -43.87 4.17 17.91
N TYR A 5 -43.01 3.39 18.50
CA TYR A 5 -42.05 3.83 19.53
C TYR A 5 -40.69 4.13 18.96
N ALA A 6 -40.19 3.34 18.01
CA ALA A 6 -38.88 3.49 17.42
C ALA A 6 -38.68 4.82 16.67
N ARG A 7 -39.79 5.45 16.19
CA ARG A 7 -39.73 6.80 15.56
C ARG A 7 -39.27 7.90 16.53
N LEU A 8 -39.34 7.66 17.84
CA LEU A 8 -38.99 8.66 18.87
C LEU A 8 -37.48 8.67 19.15
N LEU A 9 -36.74 7.69 18.67
CA LEU A 9 -35.32 7.51 18.94
C LEU A 9 -34.45 8.38 18.03
N ALA A 10 -33.43 9.03 18.61
CA ALA A 10 -32.47 9.83 17.88
C ALA A 10 -31.32 8.97 17.36
N GLY A 11 -30.99 9.12 16.08
CA GLY A 11 -29.78 8.55 15.47
C GLY A 11 -28.61 9.53 15.50
N LYS A 12 -28.89 10.85 15.26
CA LYS A 12 -27.88 11.89 15.19
C LYS A 12 -28.45 13.26 15.54
N THR A 13 -27.57 14.16 16.03
CA THR A 13 -27.92 15.57 16.34
C THR A 13 -26.83 16.51 15.85
N ASP A 14 -27.15 17.79 15.70
CA ASP A 14 -26.17 18.84 15.55
C ASP A 14 -25.86 19.45 16.93
N PRO A 15 -24.62 19.42 17.41
CA PRO A 15 -24.23 20.01 18.68
C PRO A 15 -24.47 21.52 18.77
N ASN A 16 -24.48 22.21 17.61
CA ASN A 16 -24.64 23.65 17.52
C ASN A 16 -26.08 24.07 17.22
N ASN A 17 -26.94 23.13 16.83
CA ASN A 17 -28.34 23.43 16.49
C ASN A 17 -29.29 22.36 17.04
N THR A 18 -29.87 22.63 18.20
CA THR A 18 -30.78 21.74 18.92
C THR A 18 -32.15 21.55 18.25
N SER A 19 -32.45 22.29 17.17
CA SER A 19 -33.66 22.14 16.36
C SER A 19 -33.54 21.13 15.21
N LEU A 20 -32.34 20.58 14.99
CA LEU A 20 -32.07 19.62 13.93
C LEU A 20 -31.66 18.27 14.50
N TRP A 21 -32.19 17.21 13.90
CA TRP A 21 -31.86 15.83 14.24
C TRP A 21 -31.99 14.89 13.05
N LEU A 22 -31.53 13.64 13.23
CA LEU A 22 -31.86 12.53 12.36
C LEU A 22 -32.50 11.44 13.21
N PRO A 23 -33.77 11.06 13.00
CA PRO A 23 -34.37 9.90 13.65
C PRO A 23 -33.56 8.63 13.37
N LEU A 24 -33.43 7.74 14.34
CA LEU A 24 -32.65 6.51 14.20
C LEU A 24 -33.13 5.65 13.01
N TRP A 25 -34.45 5.43 12.92
CA TRP A 25 -35.04 4.65 11.83
C TRP A 25 -34.73 5.21 10.43
N MET A 26 -34.63 6.54 10.31
CA MET A 26 -34.29 7.20 9.06
C MET A 26 -32.84 6.98 8.69
N HIS A 27 -31.90 7.08 9.65
CA HIS A 27 -30.50 6.76 9.45
C HIS A 27 -30.30 5.29 9.02
N LEU A 28 -31.00 4.34 9.67
CA LEU A 28 -30.95 2.93 9.31
C LEU A 28 -31.44 2.69 7.88
N ARG A 29 -32.55 3.33 7.49
CA ARG A 29 -33.09 3.27 6.13
C ARG A 29 -32.15 3.91 5.11
N ASP A 30 -31.62 5.10 5.41
CA ASP A 30 -30.66 5.78 4.55
C ASP A 30 -29.45 4.87 4.29
N THR A 31 -28.94 4.19 5.31
CA THR A 31 -27.83 3.23 5.17
C THR A 31 -28.23 1.99 4.35
N ALA A 32 -29.45 1.48 4.55
CA ALA A 32 -29.96 0.34 3.78
C ALA A 32 -30.08 0.65 2.28
N GLU A 33 -30.59 1.84 1.94
CA GLU A 33 -30.73 2.30 0.56
C GLU A 33 -29.32 2.52 -0.09
N ILE A 34 -28.36 3.08 0.67
CA ILE A 34 -26.97 3.21 0.18
C ILE A 34 -26.33 1.84 0.00
N MET A 35 -26.56 0.86 0.88
CA MET A 35 -26.08 -0.51 0.71
C MET A 35 -26.59 -1.13 -0.61
N GLU A 36 -27.87 -0.95 -0.94
CA GLU A 36 -28.42 -1.40 -2.22
C GLU A 36 -27.76 -0.71 -3.41
N LEU A 37 -27.63 0.63 -3.36
CA LEU A 37 -26.98 1.40 -4.43
C LEU A 37 -25.53 1.01 -4.63
N LEU A 38 -24.80 0.73 -3.55
CA LEU A 38 -23.43 0.23 -3.62
C LEU A 38 -23.37 -1.15 -4.31
N VAL A 39 -24.26 -2.08 -3.98
CA VAL A 39 -24.30 -3.39 -4.65
C VAL A 39 -24.65 -3.24 -6.13
N ARG A 40 -25.62 -2.42 -6.48
CA ARG A 40 -26.09 -2.26 -7.85
C ARG A 40 -25.15 -1.47 -8.75
N LYS A 41 -24.55 -0.39 -8.22
CA LYS A 41 -23.86 0.61 -9.05
C LYS A 41 -22.35 0.66 -8.84
N TRP A 42 -21.85 0.25 -7.68
CA TRP A 42 -20.44 0.39 -7.33
C TRP A 42 -19.71 -0.95 -7.23
N LEU A 43 -20.36 -2.01 -6.80
CA LEU A 43 -19.72 -3.30 -6.54
C LEU A 43 -19.45 -4.04 -7.85
N PRO A 44 -18.17 -4.40 -8.17
CA PRO A 44 -17.85 -5.16 -9.37
C PRO A 44 -18.42 -6.57 -9.35
N GLU A 45 -18.67 -7.14 -10.52
CA GLU A 45 -19.19 -8.49 -10.70
C GLU A 45 -18.28 -9.57 -10.06
N SER A 46 -16.97 -9.36 -10.05
CA SER A 46 -16.03 -10.24 -9.36
C SER A 46 -16.30 -10.33 -7.87
N VAL A 47 -16.64 -9.21 -7.22
CA VAL A 47 -16.95 -9.19 -5.78
C VAL A 47 -18.30 -9.80 -5.50
N LYS A 48 -19.33 -9.52 -6.31
CA LYS A 48 -20.64 -10.18 -6.18
C LYS A 48 -20.48 -11.71 -6.22
N LYS A 49 -19.73 -12.23 -7.19
CA LYS A 49 -19.42 -13.67 -7.30
C LYS A 49 -18.61 -14.22 -6.11
N ALA A 50 -17.75 -13.41 -5.50
CA ALA A 50 -16.95 -13.83 -4.34
C ALA A 50 -17.77 -13.99 -3.05
N THR A 51 -18.99 -13.44 -2.99
CA THR A 51 -19.91 -13.65 -1.85
C THR A 51 -20.63 -14.98 -1.88
N ASP A 52 -20.59 -15.70 -3.00
CA ASP A 52 -21.37 -16.94 -3.26
C ASP A 52 -22.89 -16.76 -3.09
N LEU A 53 -23.39 -15.52 -3.14
CA LEU A 53 -24.81 -15.16 -3.14
C LEU A 53 -25.26 -14.74 -4.54
N ASP A 54 -26.51 -15.01 -4.91
CA ASP A 54 -27.08 -14.39 -6.09
C ASP A 54 -27.34 -12.89 -5.84
N GLU A 55 -27.53 -12.10 -6.89
CA GLU A 55 -27.61 -10.67 -6.77
C GLU A 55 -28.82 -10.18 -5.96
N GLU A 56 -29.96 -10.86 -6.04
CA GLU A 56 -31.17 -10.51 -5.28
C GLU A 56 -31.00 -10.80 -3.80
N ALA A 57 -30.43 -11.98 -3.47
CA ALA A 57 -30.10 -12.35 -2.10
C ALA A 57 -29.02 -11.42 -1.50
N LEU A 58 -28.03 -11.03 -2.30
CA LEU A 58 -26.98 -10.08 -1.87
C LEU A 58 -27.58 -8.70 -1.59
N ILE A 59 -28.48 -8.19 -2.41
CA ILE A 59 -29.16 -6.90 -2.21
C ILE A 59 -30.05 -6.96 -0.97
N ALA A 60 -30.86 -8.02 -0.81
CA ALA A 60 -31.73 -8.19 0.35
C ALA A 60 -30.91 -8.20 1.65
N LEU A 61 -29.83 -8.99 1.69
CA LEU A 61 -28.93 -9.06 2.86
C LEU A 61 -28.21 -7.74 3.10
N ALA A 62 -27.72 -7.07 2.08
CA ALA A 62 -27.04 -5.78 2.19
C ALA A 62 -28.00 -4.72 2.78
N ARG A 63 -29.23 -4.64 2.28
CA ARG A 63 -30.26 -3.76 2.87
C ARG A 63 -30.53 -4.10 4.34
N PHE A 64 -30.66 -5.39 4.65
CA PHE A 64 -30.88 -5.86 6.04
C PHE A 64 -29.74 -5.40 6.99
N LEU A 65 -28.50 -5.55 6.55
CA LEU A 65 -27.34 -5.06 7.31
C LEU A 65 -27.39 -3.55 7.53
N GLY A 66 -27.75 -2.78 6.51
CA GLY A 66 -27.93 -1.33 6.62
C GLY A 66 -29.03 -0.95 7.60
N TRP A 67 -30.16 -1.67 7.62
CA TRP A 67 -31.25 -1.49 8.60
C TRP A 67 -30.89 -1.84 10.04
N THR A 68 -29.89 -2.69 10.26
CA THR A 68 -29.63 -3.30 11.58
C THR A 68 -28.31 -2.91 12.22
N HIS A 69 -27.37 -2.32 11.48
CA HIS A 69 -26.02 -2.04 11.97
C HIS A 69 -25.98 -1.19 13.24
N ASP A 70 -26.85 -0.20 13.33
CA ASP A 70 -26.92 0.75 14.43
C ASP A 70 -28.12 0.53 15.37
N LEU A 71 -28.67 -0.69 15.39
CA LEU A 71 -29.77 -1.05 16.28
C LEU A 71 -29.41 -0.80 17.75
N GLY A 72 -28.13 -0.89 18.11
CA GLY A 72 -27.62 -0.56 19.44
C GLY A 72 -27.70 0.91 19.83
N LYS A 73 -28.05 1.81 18.92
CA LYS A 73 -28.43 3.18 19.27
C LYS A 73 -29.80 3.25 19.93
N SER A 74 -30.62 2.19 19.83
CA SER A 74 -31.94 2.07 20.47
C SER A 74 -31.87 1.60 21.93
N ILE A 75 -30.88 2.02 22.69
CA ILE A 75 -30.72 1.71 24.13
C ILE A 75 -30.65 2.99 24.97
N VAL A 76 -31.00 2.86 26.27
CA VAL A 76 -31.01 4.02 27.17
C VAL A 76 -29.63 4.67 27.34
N ALA A 77 -28.53 3.87 27.29
CA ALA A 77 -27.18 4.42 27.41
C ALA A 77 -26.86 5.40 26.29
N PHE A 78 -27.30 5.11 25.05
CA PHE A 78 -27.08 5.99 23.91
C PHE A 78 -28.05 7.17 23.89
N GLN A 79 -29.34 6.90 24.08
CA GLN A 79 -30.37 7.94 24.03
C GLN A 79 -30.23 8.95 25.17
N SER A 80 -29.73 8.54 26.35
CA SER A 80 -29.48 9.46 27.49
C SER A 80 -28.37 10.49 27.22
N VAL A 81 -27.57 10.31 26.16
CA VAL A 81 -26.54 11.27 25.72
C VAL A 81 -27.10 12.25 24.68
N LEU A 82 -27.88 11.75 23.72
CA LEU A 82 -28.38 12.59 22.63
C LEU A 82 -29.65 13.38 23.00
N MET A 83 -30.59 12.76 23.70
CA MET A 83 -31.86 13.36 24.00
C MET A 83 -31.80 14.66 24.84
N PRO A 84 -30.86 14.83 25.77
CA PRO A 84 -30.67 16.13 26.46
C PRO A 84 -30.34 17.29 25.52
N LEU A 85 -29.76 17.02 24.33
CA LEU A 85 -29.47 18.03 23.34
C LEU A 85 -30.70 18.40 22.48
N LEU A 86 -31.80 17.64 22.61
CA LEU A 86 -33.02 17.74 21.81
C LEU A 86 -34.24 17.87 22.76
N PRO A 87 -34.52 19.05 23.35
CA PRO A 87 -35.55 19.23 24.38
C PRO A 87 -36.95 18.73 23.95
N GLU A 88 -37.37 18.97 22.74
CA GLU A 88 -38.67 18.55 22.21
C GLU A 88 -38.74 17.03 22.00
N ALA A 89 -37.73 16.42 21.43
CA ALA A 89 -37.67 14.97 21.27
C ALA A 89 -37.63 14.27 22.62
N LYS A 90 -36.85 14.82 23.57
CA LYS A 90 -36.81 14.35 24.98
C LYS A 90 -38.18 14.34 25.63
N GLN A 91 -38.95 15.43 25.53
CA GLN A 91 -40.28 15.52 26.07
C GLN A 91 -41.25 14.45 25.51
N ARG A 92 -41.06 14.07 24.24
CA ARG A 92 -41.86 13.03 23.60
C ARG A 92 -41.55 11.63 24.12
N ILE A 93 -40.27 11.26 24.26
CA ILE A 93 -39.87 9.92 24.72
C ILE A 93 -40.08 9.74 26.24
N GLU A 94 -39.94 10.81 27.05
CA GLU A 94 -40.16 10.76 28.48
C GLU A 94 -41.61 10.48 28.91
N ARG A 95 -42.56 10.45 27.95
CA ARG A 95 -43.94 9.96 28.20
C ARG A 95 -44.00 8.43 28.33
N PHE A 96 -42.97 7.72 27.89
CA PHE A 96 -42.97 6.25 27.82
C PHE A 96 -41.84 5.62 28.63
N THR A 97 -40.72 6.30 28.85
CA THR A 97 -39.54 5.78 29.54
C THR A 97 -38.76 6.89 30.22
N THR A 98 -37.94 6.55 31.19
CA THR A 98 -36.95 7.46 31.75
C THR A 98 -35.63 7.34 31.00
N LEU A 99 -34.86 8.42 30.91
CA LEU A 99 -33.56 8.44 30.25
C LEU A 99 -32.41 8.38 31.26
N THR A 100 -32.56 7.52 32.29
CA THR A 100 -31.59 7.39 33.36
C THR A 100 -30.65 6.24 33.11
N CYS A 101 -29.39 6.51 32.90
CA CYS A 101 -28.32 5.53 32.75
C CYS A 101 -27.09 5.98 33.56
N PRO A 102 -26.49 5.12 34.42
CA PRO A 102 -25.28 5.47 35.16
C PRO A 102 -24.12 5.81 34.20
N GLU A 103 -23.49 6.95 34.39
CA GLU A 103 -22.44 7.44 33.49
C GLU A 103 -21.22 6.51 33.44
N GLN A 104 -20.86 5.88 34.56
CA GLN A 104 -19.73 4.99 34.70
C GLN A 104 -19.88 3.71 33.84
N ASP A 105 -21.12 3.27 33.63
CA ASP A 105 -21.42 2.00 32.95
C ASP A 105 -21.59 2.17 31.44
N ARG A 106 -21.90 3.37 30.94
CA ARG A 106 -22.13 3.62 29.49
C ARG A 106 -20.97 3.18 28.61
N LYS A 107 -19.72 3.38 29.05
CA LYS A 107 -18.51 2.99 28.29
C LYS A 107 -18.37 1.48 28.07
N LYS A 108 -19.10 0.67 28.87
CA LYS A 108 -19.09 -0.80 28.75
C LYS A 108 -20.01 -1.31 27.66
N THR A 109 -20.86 -0.46 27.10
CA THR A 109 -21.83 -0.81 26.07
C THR A 109 -21.73 0.15 24.88
N PRO A 110 -20.65 0.07 24.06
CA PRO A 110 -20.60 0.77 22.78
C PRO A 110 -21.80 0.34 21.92
N HIS A 111 -22.39 1.26 21.16
CA HIS A 111 -23.59 0.94 20.35
C HIS A 111 -23.35 -0.17 19.33
N ALA A 112 -22.15 -0.29 18.74
CA ALA A 112 -21.81 -1.40 17.83
C ALA A 112 -21.94 -2.76 18.55
N ARG A 113 -21.40 -2.89 19.76
CA ARG A 113 -21.54 -4.10 20.60
C ARG A 113 -22.99 -4.34 21.01
N ALA A 114 -23.71 -3.29 21.31
CA ALA A 114 -25.13 -3.38 21.63
C ALA A 114 -25.95 -3.84 20.43
N SER A 115 -25.63 -3.40 19.21
CA SER A 115 -26.26 -3.89 17.96
C SER A 115 -26.12 -5.40 17.83
N GLU A 116 -24.92 -5.93 17.97
CA GLU A 116 -24.64 -7.36 17.90
C GLU A 116 -25.40 -8.14 18.97
N ALA A 117 -25.36 -7.69 20.21
CA ALA A 117 -26.05 -8.33 21.32
C ALA A 117 -27.59 -8.36 21.15
N ILE A 118 -28.18 -7.25 20.67
CA ILE A 118 -29.64 -7.18 20.38
C ILE A 118 -29.99 -8.13 19.22
N LEU A 119 -29.18 -8.15 18.15
CA LEU A 119 -29.44 -9.02 17.00
C LEU A 119 -29.39 -10.52 17.40
N ILE A 120 -28.44 -10.90 18.24
CA ILE A 120 -28.37 -12.27 18.78
C ILE A 120 -29.62 -12.61 19.63
N GLU A 121 -30.09 -11.68 20.46
CA GLU A 121 -31.32 -11.86 21.26
C GLU A 121 -32.55 -12.05 20.35
N LEU A 122 -32.60 -11.32 19.23
CA LEU A 122 -33.65 -11.39 18.21
C LEU A 122 -33.49 -12.59 17.26
N LYS A 123 -32.58 -13.51 17.55
CA LYS A 123 -32.31 -14.75 16.79
C LYS A 123 -31.75 -14.54 15.39
N CYS A 124 -31.09 -13.42 15.15
CA CYS A 124 -30.30 -13.22 13.94
C CYS A 124 -29.10 -14.20 13.93
N PRO A 125 -28.71 -14.76 12.77
CA PRO A 125 -27.51 -15.58 12.66
C PRO A 125 -26.26 -14.83 13.19
N PRO A 126 -25.40 -15.49 14.00
CA PRO A 126 -24.26 -14.84 14.63
C PRO A 126 -23.30 -14.15 13.66
N GLY A 127 -23.05 -14.72 12.47
CA GLY A 127 -22.20 -14.10 11.45
C GLY A 127 -22.76 -12.77 10.96
N ILE A 128 -24.06 -12.66 10.74
CA ILE A 128 -24.75 -11.42 10.36
C ILE A 128 -24.72 -10.41 11.51
N ALA A 129 -24.98 -10.86 12.73
CA ALA A 129 -24.91 -9.99 13.91
C ALA A 129 -23.50 -9.41 14.12
N SER A 130 -22.46 -10.22 13.89
CA SER A 130 -21.07 -9.78 14.04
C SER A 130 -20.64 -8.74 13.00
N ILE A 131 -21.23 -8.77 11.79
CA ILE A 131 -21.03 -7.71 10.77
C ILE A 131 -21.52 -6.37 11.30
N ALA A 132 -22.72 -6.34 11.91
CA ALA A 132 -23.25 -5.13 12.54
C ALA A 132 -22.37 -4.68 13.70
N GLY A 133 -21.86 -5.61 14.54
CA GLY A 133 -20.92 -5.31 15.61
C GLY A 133 -19.57 -4.75 15.14
N ALA A 134 -19.16 -5.03 13.90
CA ALA A 134 -17.87 -4.67 13.34
C ALA A 134 -17.88 -3.38 12.50
N HIS A 135 -19.03 -2.70 12.31
CA HIS A 135 -19.15 -1.56 11.39
C HIS A 135 -18.22 -0.37 11.70
N HIS A 136 -17.64 -0.30 12.91
CA HIS A 136 -16.58 0.65 13.26
C HIS A 136 -15.16 0.15 12.95
N GLY A 137 -15.04 -0.95 12.21
CA GLY A 137 -13.78 -1.46 11.68
C GLY A 137 -13.01 -2.41 12.62
N LYS A 138 -13.59 -2.80 13.75
CA LYS A 138 -13.08 -3.82 14.66
C LYS A 138 -14.22 -4.72 15.09
N PRO A 139 -14.15 -6.05 14.93
CA PRO A 139 -15.10 -7.00 15.50
C PRO A 139 -15.17 -6.87 17.01
N GLN A 140 -16.30 -7.25 17.59
CA GLN A 140 -16.49 -7.29 19.04
C GLN A 140 -16.02 -8.65 19.58
N GLU A 141 -15.45 -8.63 20.78
CA GLU A 141 -15.06 -9.85 21.49
C GLU A 141 -16.32 -10.59 21.93
N GLN A 142 -16.44 -11.85 21.55
CA GLN A 142 -17.65 -12.66 21.78
C GLN A 142 -18.04 -12.71 23.27
N GLU A 143 -17.07 -12.88 24.17
CA GLU A 143 -17.32 -12.89 25.64
C GLU A 143 -17.90 -11.57 26.15
N GLU A 144 -17.46 -10.44 25.55
CA GLU A 144 -18.00 -9.13 25.90
C GLU A 144 -19.41 -8.92 25.33
N VAL A 145 -19.73 -9.49 24.16
CA VAL A 145 -21.08 -9.44 23.58
C VAL A 145 -22.04 -10.29 24.41
N GLU A 146 -21.67 -11.52 24.76
CA GLU A 146 -22.48 -12.43 25.61
C GLU A 146 -22.76 -11.80 26.98
N ALA A 147 -21.84 -11.04 27.54
CA ALA A 147 -22.01 -10.36 28.83
C ALA A 147 -23.01 -9.19 28.78
N GLN A 148 -23.37 -8.65 27.63
CA GLN A 148 -24.14 -7.42 27.50
C GLN A 148 -25.54 -7.51 28.16
N LEU A 149 -26.40 -8.39 27.68
CA LEU A 149 -27.76 -8.53 28.16
C LEU A 149 -27.88 -9.33 29.47
N VAL A 150 -26.74 -9.74 30.05
CA VAL A 150 -26.67 -10.41 31.36
C VAL A 150 -26.16 -9.46 32.43
N SER A 151 -25.02 -8.82 32.21
CA SER A 151 -24.32 -8.00 33.22
C SER A 151 -24.60 -6.51 33.10
N TRP A 152 -24.95 -6.03 31.90
CA TRP A 152 -25.06 -4.59 31.58
C TRP A 152 -26.46 -4.18 31.16
N THR A 153 -27.51 -4.89 31.65
CA THR A 153 -28.93 -4.60 31.32
C THR A 153 -29.35 -3.18 31.59
N CYS A 154 -28.77 -2.51 32.61
CA CYS A 154 -29.05 -1.12 32.95
C CYS A 154 -28.66 -0.12 31.83
N ASN A 155 -27.78 -0.53 30.88
CA ASN A 155 -27.42 0.27 29.75
C ASN A 155 -28.44 0.14 28.60
N TYR A 156 -29.22 -0.94 28.58
CA TYR A 156 -30.23 -1.22 27.55
C TYR A 156 -31.57 -0.59 27.93
N TYR A 157 -32.00 -0.71 29.16
CA TYR A 157 -33.27 -0.15 29.65
C TYR A 157 -33.22 0.15 31.12
N PRO A 158 -33.98 1.18 31.59
CA PRO A 158 -34.15 1.45 32.99
C PRO A 158 -34.90 0.31 33.70
N LYS A 159 -34.71 0.18 35.01
CA LYS A 159 -35.34 -0.88 35.81
C LYS A 159 -36.86 -0.78 35.71
N GLY A 160 -37.52 -1.84 35.26
CA GLY A 160 -38.99 -1.95 35.12
C GLY A 160 -39.53 -1.43 33.78
N GLU A 161 -38.70 -0.88 32.92
CA GLU A 161 -39.11 -0.25 31.63
C GLU A 161 -38.64 -1.04 30.39
N LYS A 162 -38.33 -2.33 30.56
CA LYS A 162 -37.81 -3.22 29.51
C LYS A 162 -38.73 -3.26 28.28
N ALA A 163 -40.07 -3.34 28.51
CA ALA A 163 -41.04 -3.53 27.42
C ALA A 163 -41.02 -2.41 26.35
N PHE A 164 -40.78 -1.15 26.72
CA PHE A 164 -40.69 -0.05 25.75
C PHE A 164 -39.49 -0.23 24.81
N TRP A 165 -38.32 -0.53 25.37
CA TRP A 165 -37.09 -0.66 24.61
C TRP A 165 -37.10 -1.90 23.72
N GLU A 166 -37.59 -3.05 24.23
CA GLU A 166 -37.78 -4.26 23.42
C GLU A 166 -38.79 -4.03 22.31
N SER A 167 -39.86 -3.23 22.53
CA SER A 167 -40.79 -2.87 21.47
C SER A 167 -40.07 -2.06 20.37
N CYS A 168 -39.15 -1.14 20.73
CA CYS A 168 -38.38 -0.40 19.76
C CYS A 168 -37.47 -1.32 18.92
N TRP A 169 -36.79 -2.29 19.59
CA TRP A 169 -35.93 -3.26 18.86
C TRP A 169 -36.75 -4.11 17.90
N ASN A 170 -37.87 -4.68 18.37
CA ASN A 170 -38.75 -5.50 17.55
C ASN A 170 -39.33 -4.71 16.36
N GLU A 171 -39.79 -3.46 16.59
CA GLU A 171 -40.32 -2.60 15.52
C GLU A 171 -39.25 -2.36 14.42
N LEU A 172 -38.01 -2.05 14.78
CA LEU A 172 -36.94 -1.82 13.83
C LEU A 172 -36.52 -3.12 13.11
N PHE A 173 -36.40 -4.20 13.84
CA PHE A 173 -35.97 -5.50 13.30
C PHE A 173 -37.01 -6.13 12.37
N GLU A 174 -38.31 -6.16 12.79
CA GLU A 174 -39.38 -6.62 11.92
C GLU A 174 -39.54 -5.74 10.67
N THR A 175 -39.25 -4.46 10.82
CA THR A 175 -39.24 -3.53 9.72
C THR A 175 -38.12 -3.89 8.73
N ALA A 176 -36.93 -4.16 9.21
CA ALA A 176 -35.79 -4.59 8.42
C ALA A 176 -36.09 -5.90 7.68
N LEU A 177 -36.61 -6.91 8.35
CA LEU A 177 -36.99 -8.20 7.73
C LEU A 177 -37.99 -7.97 6.57
N LYS A 178 -39.09 -7.29 6.85
CA LYS A 178 -40.16 -7.06 5.84
C LYS A 178 -39.69 -6.23 4.66
N ASP A 179 -38.89 -5.20 4.89
CA ASP A 179 -38.33 -4.33 3.82
C ASP A 179 -37.37 -5.11 2.91
N CYS A 180 -36.72 -6.14 3.47
CA CYS A 180 -35.76 -6.98 2.76
C CYS A 180 -36.36 -8.30 2.23
N GLY A 181 -37.67 -8.53 2.43
CA GLY A 181 -38.37 -9.70 1.89
C GLY A 181 -38.23 -10.97 2.75
N TYR A 182 -37.80 -10.84 4.00
CA TYR A 182 -37.74 -11.97 4.96
C TYR A 182 -38.99 -11.97 5.88
N ASP A 183 -39.54 -13.14 6.12
CA ASP A 183 -40.65 -13.32 7.07
C ASP A 183 -40.16 -13.75 8.47
N ASP A 184 -39.02 -14.44 8.53
CA ASP A 184 -38.43 -14.97 9.78
C ASP A 184 -36.90 -14.82 9.79
N PRO A 185 -36.24 -14.52 10.93
CA PRO A 185 -34.78 -14.50 11.01
C PRO A 185 -34.07 -15.78 10.55
N ALA A 186 -34.75 -16.93 10.60
CA ALA A 186 -34.21 -18.20 10.15
C ALA A 186 -34.06 -18.30 8.61
N GLU A 187 -34.64 -17.38 7.86
CA GLU A 187 -34.48 -17.27 6.39
C GLU A 187 -33.19 -16.54 5.99
N LEU A 188 -32.56 -15.85 6.94
CA LEU A 188 -31.27 -15.18 6.70
C LEU A 188 -30.17 -16.22 6.44
N PRO A 189 -29.28 -15.98 5.46
CA PRO A 189 -28.28 -16.97 5.07
C PRO A 189 -27.17 -17.16 6.12
N ASP A 190 -26.62 -18.36 6.20
CA ASP A 190 -25.34 -18.61 6.85
C ASP A 190 -24.22 -18.11 5.95
N LEU A 191 -23.30 -17.32 6.50
CA LEU A 191 -22.23 -16.70 5.75
C LEU A 191 -20.88 -17.40 5.99
N THR A 192 -20.01 -17.32 4.99
CA THR A 192 -18.61 -17.71 5.17
C THR A 192 -17.81 -16.51 5.71
N PRO A 193 -16.71 -16.73 6.46
CA PRO A 193 -15.89 -15.62 6.96
C PRO A 193 -15.44 -14.62 5.90
N PRO A 194 -15.01 -15.03 4.69
CA PRO A 194 -14.68 -14.08 3.63
C PRO A 194 -15.86 -13.22 3.18
N THR A 195 -17.06 -13.79 3.10
CA THR A 195 -18.29 -13.04 2.78
C THR A 195 -18.63 -12.03 3.88
N GLU A 196 -18.52 -12.44 5.15
CA GLU A 196 -18.69 -11.52 6.29
C GLU A 196 -17.73 -10.33 6.22
N ILE A 197 -16.45 -10.56 5.86
CA ILE A 197 -15.43 -9.53 5.71
C ILE A 197 -15.78 -8.53 4.60
N LEU A 198 -16.19 -9.03 3.43
CA LEU A 198 -16.59 -8.17 2.30
C LEU A 198 -17.83 -7.32 2.64
N LEU A 199 -18.85 -7.95 3.24
CA LEU A 199 -20.07 -7.25 3.66
C LEU A 199 -19.81 -6.25 4.78
N THR A 200 -18.92 -6.55 5.74
CA THR A 200 -18.49 -5.59 6.75
C THR A 200 -17.81 -4.38 6.12
N GLY A 201 -16.91 -4.60 5.14
CA GLY A 201 -16.28 -3.52 4.40
C GLY A 201 -17.30 -2.64 3.68
N LEU A 202 -18.29 -3.26 3.03
CA LEU A 202 -19.38 -2.56 2.33
C LEU A 202 -20.25 -1.76 3.30
N LEU A 203 -20.59 -2.34 4.46
CA LEU A 203 -21.37 -1.67 5.50
C LEU A 203 -20.63 -0.46 6.10
N ILE A 204 -19.32 -0.58 6.36
CA ILE A 204 -18.50 0.55 6.82
C ILE A 204 -18.56 1.70 5.80
N MET A 205 -18.46 1.38 4.52
CA MET A 205 -18.54 2.36 3.44
C MET A 205 -19.91 3.04 3.40
N ALA A 206 -20.99 2.25 3.48
CA ALA A 206 -22.36 2.74 3.47
C ALA A 206 -22.66 3.64 4.68
N ASP A 207 -22.26 3.23 5.89
CA ASP A 207 -22.44 4.05 7.10
C ASP A 207 -21.68 5.37 6.99
N TRP A 208 -20.45 5.39 6.46
CA TRP A 208 -19.71 6.64 6.28
C TRP A 208 -20.38 7.59 5.29
N ILE A 209 -20.99 7.08 4.23
CA ILE A 209 -21.75 7.88 3.27
C ILE A 209 -23.04 8.38 3.93
N ALA A 210 -23.84 7.50 4.57
CA ALA A 210 -25.11 7.83 5.21
C ALA A 210 -24.94 8.72 6.46
N SER A 211 -23.80 8.67 7.10
CA SER A 211 -23.47 9.51 8.24
C SER A 211 -22.96 10.91 7.90
N ASN A 212 -22.66 11.19 6.63
CA ASN A 212 -22.23 12.51 6.21
C ASN A 212 -23.43 13.46 6.03
N THR A 213 -23.45 14.55 6.81
CA THR A 213 -24.53 15.53 6.78
C THR A 213 -24.59 16.38 5.52
N GLU A 214 -23.53 16.40 4.74
CA GLU A 214 -23.54 17.02 3.40
C GLU A 214 -24.34 16.19 2.40
N TYR A 215 -24.30 14.88 2.49
CA TYR A 215 -25.08 13.96 1.65
C TYR A 215 -26.47 13.74 2.23
N PHE A 216 -26.57 13.55 3.55
CA PHE A 216 -27.79 13.28 4.28
C PHE A 216 -28.08 14.38 5.33
N PRO A 217 -28.67 15.51 4.93
CA PRO A 217 -28.97 16.61 5.84
C PRO A 217 -29.89 16.17 7.01
N LEU A 218 -29.66 16.77 8.17
CA LEU A 218 -30.55 16.65 9.33
C LEU A 218 -31.89 17.30 9.02
N ILE A 219 -32.93 16.87 9.73
CA ILE A 219 -34.30 17.38 9.60
C ILE A 219 -34.73 18.14 10.86
N PRO A 220 -35.77 18.99 10.81
CA PRO A 220 -36.31 19.64 11.99
C PRO A 220 -36.83 18.65 13.04
N VAL A 221 -36.58 18.91 14.33
CA VAL A 221 -37.00 18.03 15.45
C VAL A 221 -38.51 17.85 15.52
N GLU A 222 -39.28 18.84 15.04
CA GLU A 222 -40.76 18.76 14.96
C GLU A 222 -41.22 17.65 14.05
N GLU A 223 -40.40 17.31 13.04
CA GLU A 223 -40.63 16.23 12.10
C GLU A 223 -40.10 14.91 12.63
N LEU A 224 -40.98 13.90 12.77
CA LEU A 224 -40.58 12.54 13.17
C LEU A 224 -40.01 11.72 12.01
N GLY A 225 -39.86 12.34 10.86
CA GLY A 225 -39.61 11.69 9.60
C GLY A 225 -40.90 11.07 9.02
N ASN A 226 -41.12 11.25 7.73
CA ASN A 226 -42.22 10.65 7.00
C ASN A 226 -41.67 10.11 5.68
N GLU A 227 -41.92 8.83 5.41
CA GLU A 227 -41.45 8.18 4.17
C GLU A 227 -41.92 8.94 2.92
N VAL A 228 -43.10 9.55 2.96
CA VAL A 228 -43.68 10.33 1.86
C VAL A 228 -42.96 11.69 1.67
N ALA A 229 -42.37 12.24 2.74
CA ALA A 229 -41.67 13.53 2.67
C ALA A 229 -40.27 13.48 2.09
N TYR A 230 -39.64 12.30 2.06
CA TYR A 230 -38.21 12.14 1.65
C TYR A 230 -38.02 10.96 0.68
N PRO A 231 -38.83 10.80 -0.40
CA PRO A 231 -38.80 9.59 -1.23
C PRO A 231 -37.51 9.39 -2.04
N GLU A 232 -36.74 10.47 -2.31
CA GLU A 232 -35.56 10.46 -3.15
C GLU A 232 -34.25 10.79 -2.35
N ARG A 233 -34.31 10.62 -1.06
CA ARG A 233 -33.21 11.05 -0.17
C ARG A 233 -31.89 10.37 -0.49
N ALA A 234 -31.90 9.06 -0.67
CA ALA A 234 -30.71 8.27 -0.99
C ALA A 234 -30.21 8.51 -2.42
N GLU A 235 -31.12 8.67 -3.40
CA GLU A 235 -30.70 8.99 -4.77
C GLU A 235 -30.02 10.36 -4.87
N ARG A 236 -30.54 11.37 -4.18
CA ARG A 236 -29.88 12.69 -4.10
C ARG A 236 -28.51 12.60 -3.44
N ALA A 237 -28.41 11.84 -2.35
CA ALA A 237 -27.15 11.62 -1.65
C ALA A 237 -26.14 10.88 -2.54
N TRP A 238 -26.60 9.85 -3.25
CA TRP A 238 -25.80 9.11 -4.21
C TRP A 238 -25.25 10.01 -5.31
N ASN A 239 -26.13 10.76 -6.00
CA ASN A 239 -25.75 11.65 -7.09
C ASN A 239 -24.76 12.74 -6.64
N LYS A 240 -24.85 13.18 -5.37
CA LYS A 240 -23.89 14.11 -4.79
C LYS A 240 -22.58 13.43 -4.43
N TRP A 241 -22.61 12.17 -3.99
CA TRP A 241 -21.41 11.41 -3.65
C TRP A 241 -20.67 10.92 -4.89
N ASP A 242 -21.40 10.43 -5.90
CA ASP A 242 -20.82 9.82 -7.11
C ASP A 242 -20.46 10.83 -8.20
N GLU A 243 -20.28 12.08 -7.91
CA GLU A 243 -19.96 13.16 -8.86
C GLU A 243 -19.50 12.67 -10.26
N LYS A 244 -20.32 12.84 -11.30
CA LYS A 244 -20.02 12.51 -12.71
C LYS A 244 -19.77 11.01 -13.01
N ASP A 245 -20.37 10.09 -12.27
CA ASP A 245 -20.17 8.63 -12.41
C ASP A 245 -18.72 8.16 -12.25
N LEU A 246 -17.92 8.91 -11.47
CA LEU A 246 -16.50 8.57 -11.21
C LEU A 246 -16.30 7.31 -10.39
N THR A 247 -17.32 6.88 -9.65
CA THR A 247 -17.21 5.74 -8.71
C THR A 247 -17.65 4.43 -9.35
N ALA A 248 -18.28 4.45 -10.52
CA ALA A 248 -18.69 3.25 -11.24
C ALA A 248 -17.49 2.32 -11.53
N PRO A 249 -17.67 0.99 -11.41
CA PRO A 249 -16.62 0.04 -11.73
C PRO A 249 -16.12 0.21 -13.17
N TRP A 250 -14.84 -0.04 -13.38
CA TRP A 250 -14.32 -0.13 -14.73
C TRP A 250 -14.87 -1.36 -15.45
N GLU A 251 -15.52 -1.15 -16.56
CA GLU A 251 -15.97 -2.21 -17.45
C GLU A 251 -14.96 -2.36 -18.58
N ALA A 252 -14.00 -3.26 -18.38
CA ALA A 252 -13.05 -3.62 -19.43
C ALA A 252 -13.80 -4.30 -20.59
N GLN A 253 -13.82 -3.67 -21.77
CA GLN A 253 -14.72 -4.09 -22.84
C GLN A 253 -14.16 -5.15 -23.76
N THR A 254 -12.82 -5.31 -23.85
CA THR A 254 -12.25 -6.14 -24.89
C THR A 254 -11.04 -6.92 -24.43
N SER A 255 -10.96 -8.18 -24.84
CA SER A 255 -9.68 -8.90 -24.89
C SER A 255 -8.80 -8.24 -25.96
N ILE A 256 -7.55 -7.95 -25.60
CA ILE A 256 -6.53 -7.63 -26.58
C ILE A 256 -6.20 -8.94 -27.30
N VAL A 257 -6.62 -9.04 -28.56
CA VAL A 257 -6.60 -10.31 -29.31
C VAL A 257 -5.42 -10.34 -30.28
N ASP A 258 -5.00 -9.19 -30.79
CA ASP A 258 -3.97 -9.08 -31.80
C ASP A 258 -2.99 -7.92 -31.59
N GLU A 259 -2.00 -7.86 -32.50
CA GLU A 259 -0.93 -6.87 -32.49
C GLU A 259 -1.43 -5.44 -32.72
N GLU A 260 -2.47 -5.26 -33.55
CA GLU A 260 -3.00 -3.93 -33.86
C GLU A 260 -3.73 -3.31 -32.66
N GLU A 261 -4.52 -4.09 -31.92
CA GLU A 261 -5.19 -3.62 -30.71
C GLU A 261 -4.18 -3.28 -29.61
N PHE A 262 -3.12 -4.09 -29.44
CA PHE A 262 -2.04 -3.78 -28.52
C PHE A 262 -1.36 -2.46 -28.88
N LYS A 263 -1.10 -2.24 -30.18
CA LYS A 263 -0.48 -1.00 -30.68
C LYS A 263 -1.37 0.23 -30.45
N VAL A 264 -2.68 0.08 -30.55
CA VAL A 264 -3.62 1.16 -30.19
C VAL A 264 -3.51 1.54 -28.72
N ARG A 265 -3.40 0.53 -27.82
CA ARG A 265 -3.27 0.77 -26.37
C ARG A 265 -1.95 1.43 -25.98
N PHE A 266 -0.84 0.97 -26.55
CA PHE A 266 0.50 1.31 -26.06
C PHE A 266 1.33 2.14 -27.03
N GLY A 267 0.87 2.34 -28.26
CA GLY A 267 1.57 3.13 -29.29
C GLY A 267 2.70 2.38 -30.02
N PHE A 268 2.90 1.08 -29.74
CA PHE A 268 3.91 0.23 -30.39
C PHE A 268 3.44 -1.24 -30.43
N PRO A 269 3.97 -2.07 -31.36
CA PRO A 269 3.62 -3.48 -31.42
C PRO A 269 4.17 -4.26 -30.23
N PRO A 270 3.51 -5.36 -29.81
CA PRO A 270 3.99 -6.17 -28.69
C PRO A 270 5.27 -6.92 -29.06
N ASN A 271 6.19 -7.01 -28.13
CA ASN A 271 7.31 -7.94 -28.21
C ASN A 271 6.92 -9.34 -27.73
N ALA A 272 7.83 -10.32 -27.86
CA ALA A 272 7.56 -11.71 -27.50
C ALA A 272 7.07 -11.89 -26.06
N VAL A 273 7.58 -11.11 -25.10
CA VAL A 273 7.18 -11.18 -23.69
C VAL A 273 5.76 -10.65 -23.48
N GLN A 274 5.43 -9.55 -24.14
CA GLN A 274 4.10 -8.94 -24.11
C GLN A 274 3.07 -9.81 -24.81
N ALA A 275 3.41 -10.37 -25.99
CA ALA A 275 2.54 -11.30 -26.70
C ALA A 275 2.24 -12.57 -25.89
N ALA A 276 3.25 -13.16 -25.24
CA ALA A 276 3.06 -14.34 -24.39
C ALA A 276 2.14 -14.05 -23.17
N ALA A 277 2.25 -12.87 -22.56
CA ALA A 277 1.39 -12.48 -21.45
C ALA A 277 -0.08 -12.30 -21.92
N VAL A 278 -0.28 -11.68 -23.09
CA VAL A 278 -1.61 -11.53 -23.74
C VAL A 278 -2.21 -12.91 -24.05
N GLU A 279 -1.44 -13.81 -24.64
CA GLU A 279 -1.87 -15.16 -24.98
C GLU A 279 -2.27 -15.94 -23.72
N ALA A 280 -1.44 -15.92 -22.68
CA ALA A 280 -1.74 -16.58 -21.42
C ALA A 280 -3.03 -16.04 -20.79
N ALA A 281 -3.20 -14.72 -20.71
CA ALA A 281 -4.39 -14.09 -20.17
C ALA A 281 -5.67 -14.43 -20.96
N ASN A 282 -5.55 -14.56 -22.30
CA ASN A 282 -6.67 -15.01 -23.15
C ASN A 282 -6.97 -16.49 -23.02
N SER A 283 -6.02 -17.32 -22.61
CA SER A 283 -6.17 -18.80 -22.56
C SER A 283 -6.86 -19.33 -21.30
N VAL A 284 -6.96 -18.53 -20.24
CA VAL A 284 -7.49 -19.00 -18.95
C VAL A 284 -9.00 -19.00 -18.90
N SER A 285 -9.58 -20.00 -18.25
CA SER A 285 -11.03 -20.16 -18.04
C SER A 285 -11.48 -19.77 -16.63
N ALA A 286 -10.53 -19.67 -15.68
CA ALA A 286 -10.75 -19.30 -14.30
C ALA A 286 -9.76 -18.24 -13.83
N PRO A 287 -10.13 -17.38 -12.85
CA PRO A 287 -9.20 -16.45 -12.23
C PRO A 287 -8.01 -17.20 -11.62
N GLY A 288 -6.83 -16.61 -11.73
CA GLY A 288 -5.61 -17.26 -11.30
C GLY A 288 -4.47 -16.29 -11.02
N ILE A 289 -3.29 -16.86 -10.77
CA ILE A 289 -2.05 -16.12 -10.63
C ILE A 289 -1.21 -16.29 -11.92
N LEU A 290 -0.65 -15.17 -12.40
CA LEU A 290 0.27 -15.11 -13.53
C LEU A 290 1.59 -14.54 -13.06
N ILE A 291 2.70 -15.27 -13.23
CA ILE A 291 4.04 -14.85 -12.80
C ILE A 291 4.91 -14.69 -14.05
N LEU A 292 5.34 -13.46 -14.32
CA LEU A 292 6.21 -13.11 -15.44
C LEU A 292 7.63 -12.82 -14.93
N GLU A 293 8.55 -13.72 -15.26
CA GLU A 293 9.96 -13.62 -14.96
C GLU A 293 10.70 -13.17 -16.22
N ALA A 294 11.11 -11.89 -16.27
CA ALA A 294 11.81 -11.34 -17.42
C ALA A 294 12.72 -10.17 -17.00
N GLN A 295 13.80 -9.97 -17.77
CA GLN A 295 14.77 -8.92 -17.48
C GLN A 295 14.14 -7.51 -17.40
N MET A 296 14.84 -6.59 -16.74
CA MET A 296 14.43 -5.19 -16.69
C MET A 296 14.44 -4.55 -18.08
N GLY A 297 13.48 -3.66 -18.35
CA GLY A 297 13.38 -2.89 -19.58
C GLY A 297 12.77 -3.63 -20.77
N VAL A 298 12.28 -4.85 -20.60
CA VAL A 298 11.62 -5.62 -21.68
C VAL A 298 10.13 -5.32 -21.84
N GLY A 299 9.60 -4.33 -21.09
CA GLY A 299 8.18 -3.94 -21.18
C GLY A 299 7.24 -4.80 -20.34
N LYS A 300 7.69 -5.27 -19.17
CA LYS A 300 6.85 -6.02 -18.21
C LYS A 300 5.59 -5.25 -17.77
N THR A 301 5.71 -3.94 -17.64
CA THR A 301 4.58 -3.08 -17.21
C THR A 301 3.44 -3.12 -18.23
N GLU A 302 3.75 -2.94 -19.51
CA GLU A 302 2.76 -3.01 -20.59
C GLU A 302 2.19 -4.42 -20.74
N ALA A 303 3.01 -5.45 -20.58
CA ALA A 303 2.56 -6.84 -20.53
C ALA A 303 1.54 -7.06 -19.41
N ALA A 304 1.82 -6.52 -18.21
CA ALA A 304 0.94 -6.63 -17.06
C ALA A 304 -0.37 -5.86 -17.23
N LEU A 305 -0.32 -4.64 -17.78
CA LEU A 305 -1.53 -3.84 -18.04
C LEU A 305 -2.41 -4.48 -19.11
N ALA A 306 -1.81 -5.00 -20.19
CA ALA A 306 -2.54 -5.74 -21.24
C ALA A 306 -3.21 -7.01 -20.66
N ALA A 307 -2.46 -7.81 -19.91
CA ALA A 307 -3.02 -8.99 -19.25
C ALA A 307 -4.11 -8.63 -18.24
N ALA A 308 -3.93 -7.54 -17.49
CA ALA A 308 -4.92 -7.08 -16.51
C ALA A 308 -6.23 -6.64 -17.17
N GLU A 309 -6.17 -5.95 -18.31
CA GLU A 309 -7.35 -5.56 -19.10
C GLU A 309 -8.13 -6.81 -19.54
N ILE A 310 -7.43 -7.81 -20.08
CA ILE A 310 -8.03 -9.07 -20.51
C ILE A 310 -8.69 -9.81 -19.32
N LEU A 311 -7.97 -9.94 -18.22
CA LEU A 311 -8.45 -10.65 -17.03
C LEU A 311 -9.62 -9.91 -16.37
N ALA A 312 -9.62 -8.57 -16.35
CA ALA A 312 -10.73 -7.77 -15.87
C ALA A 312 -11.99 -8.00 -16.70
N ALA A 313 -11.87 -7.93 -18.03
CA ALA A 313 -12.99 -8.19 -18.93
C ALA A 313 -13.57 -9.61 -18.77
N ARG A 314 -12.70 -10.62 -18.61
CA ARG A 314 -13.13 -12.02 -18.49
C ARG A 314 -13.79 -12.34 -17.16
N PHE A 315 -13.34 -11.74 -16.08
CA PHE A 315 -13.75 -12.12 -14.72
C PHE A 315 -14.56 -11.06 -13.98
N GLY A 316 -14.82 -9.91 -14.63
CA GLY A 316 -15.66 -8.85 -14.09
C GLY A 316 -15.00 -8.05 -12.97
N ALA A 317 -13.67 -7.87 -13.01
CA ALA A 317 -12.99 -6.98 -12.09
C ALA A 317 -13.23 -5.51 -12.49
N GLY A 318 -13.56 -4.67 -11.50
CA GLY A 318 -13.91 -3.25 -11.69
C GLY A 318 -12.73 -2.29 -11.57
N GLY A 319 -11.49 -2.76 -11.62
CA GLY A 319 -10.31 -1.90 -11.53
C GLY A 319 -8.99 -2.64 -11.45
N ILE A 320 -7.92 -1.88 -11.20
CA ILE A 320 -6.55 -2.39 -11.06
C ILE A 320 -5.92 -1.85 -9.77
N PHE A 321 -5.20 -2.71 -9.05
CA PHE A 321 -4.22 -2.30 -8.05
C PHE A 321 -2.82 -2.60 -8.59
N PHE A 322 -1.97 -1.57 -8.69
CA PHE A 322 -0.58 -1.71 -9.10
C PHE A 322 0.34 -1.46 -7.90
N GLY A 323 0.87 -2.53 -7.32
CA GLY A 323 1.76 -2.52 -6.16
C GLY A 323 3.23 -2.48 -6.56
N LEU A 324 3.95 -1.48 -6.11
CA LEU A 324 5.36 -1.20 -6.43
C LEU A 324 6.23 -1.24 -5.17
N PRO A 325 7.52 -1.55 -5.29
CA PRO A 325 8.39 -1.68 -4.12
C PRO A 325 8.65 -0.36 -3.40
N THR A 326 8.63 0.77 -4.11
CA THR A 326 8.94 2.09 -3.54
C THR A 326 7.96 3.17 -4.01
N GLN A 327 7.90 4.27 -3.28
CA GLN A 327 7.11 5.46 -3.66
C GLN A 327 7.63 6.12 -4.95
N ALA A 328 8.94 6.12 -5.17
CA ALA A 328 9.54 6.67 -6.38
C ALA A 328 9.12 5.90 -7.64
N THR A 329 9.08 4.56 -7.55
CA THR A 329 8.57 3.72 -8.64
C THR A 329 7.09 3.96 -8.88
N ALA A 330 6.31 4.14 -7.83
CA ALA A 330 4.88 4.44 -7.94
C ALA A 330 4.63 5.77 -8.66
N ASN A 331 5.40 6.80 -8.36
CA ASN A 331 5.36 8.07 -9.07
C ASN A 331 5.74 7.92 -10.57
N GLY A 332 6.76 7.13 -10.87
CA GLY A 332 7.23 6.90 -12.26
C GLY A 332 6.26 6.09 -13.14
N ILE A 333 5.33 5.35 -12.55
CA ILE A 333 4.32 4.56 -13.28
C ILE A 333 3.04 5.37 -13.54
N LEU A 334 2.77 6.42 -12.76
CA LEU A 334 1.52 7.18 -12.84
C LEU A 334 1.22 7.64 -14.28
N GLY A 335 2.12 8.35 -14.93
CA GLY A 335 1.90 8.85 -16.29
C GLY A 335 1.67 7.74 -17.32
N ARG A 336 2.33 6.59 -17.18
CA ARG A 336 2.12 5.43 -18.07
C ARG A 336 0.75 4.81 -17.88
N LEU A 337 0.25 4.73 -16.65
CA LEU A 337 -1.08 4.23 -16.35
C LEU A 337 -2.16 5.21 -16.80
N VAL A 338 -1.94 6.52 -16.62
CA VAL A 338 -2.83 7.57 -17.14
C VAL A 338 -2.93 7.45 -18.66
N GLN A 339 -1.80 7.37 -19.38
CA GLN A 339 -1.79 7.21 -20.83
C GLN A 339 -2.49 5.93 -21.29
N TRP A 340 -2.26 4.80 -20.59
CA TRP A 340 -2.97 3.56 -20.88
C TRP A 340 -4.47 3.70 -20.66
N ALA A 341 -4.90 4.36 -19.58
CA ALA A 341 -6.31 4.60 -19.27
C ALA A 341 -6.97 5.51 -20.30
N ASP A 342 -6.26 6.55 -20.78
CA ASP A 342 -6.75 7.45 -21.83
C ASP A 342 -6.96 6.73 -23.18
N ASN A 343 -6.20 5.69 -23.43
CA ASN A 343 -6.30 4.87 -24.64
C ASN A 343 -7.34 3.73 -24.54
N GLN A 344 -8.10 3.63 -23.44
CA GLN A 344 -9.17 2.65 -23.32
C GLN A 344 -10.33 2.97 -24.29
N PRO A 345 -11.05 1.96 -24.81
CA PRO A 345 -12.20 2.18 -25.70
C PRO A 345 -13.39 2.81 -24.97
N ASP A 346 -13.49 2.56 -23.67
CA ASP A 346 -14.45 3.15 -22.78
C ASP A 346 -14.19 4.67 -22.65
N ARG A 347 -15.23 5.50 -22.91
CA ARG A 347 -15.15 6.96 -22.77
C ARG A 347 -15.53 7.47 -21.38
N LEU A 348 -15.85 6.59 -20.44
CA LEU A 348 -16.23 6.96 -19.08
C LEU A 348 -15.02 7.46 -18.30
N LEU A 349 -15.23 8.50 -17.53
CA LEU A 349 -14.26 8.98 -16.55
C LEU A 349 -14.05 7.92 -15.48
N LYS A 350 -12.82 7.74 -15.01
CA LYS A 350 -12.47 6.74 -14.01
C LYS A 350 -11.72 7.37 -12.84
N CYS A 351 -11.98 6.87 -11.64
CA CYS A 351 -11.28 7.31 -10.45
C CYS A 351 -9.89 6.68 -10.35
N ILE A 352 -8.87 7.52 -10.27
CA ILE A 352 -7.48 7.09 -9.99
C ILE A 352 -7.03 7.55 -8.61
N ARG A 353 -6.25 6.70 -7.93
CA ARG A 353 -5.65 7.02 -6.63
C ARG A 353 -4.17 6.63 -6.60
N LEU A 354 -3.33 7.57 -6.20
CA LEU A 354 -1.94 7.33 -5.85
C LEU A 354 -1.87 7.05 -4.33
N ALA A 355 -1.65 5.78 -3.95
CA ALA A 355 -1.80 5.29 -2.58
C ALA A 355 -0.45 5.08 -1.89
N HIS A 356 0.23 6.17 -1.54
CA HIS A 356 1.44 6.17 -0.71
C HIS A 356 1.58 7.49 0.06
N GLY A 357 2.50 7.54 1.03
CA GLY A 357 2.62 8.64 1.98
C GLY A 357 2.95 10.01 1.36
N MET A 358 3.48 10.06 0.14
CA MET A 358 3.84 11.29 -0.56
C MET A 358 3.01 11.57 -1.82
N ALA A 359 1.85 10.92 -1.97
CA ALA A 359 0.99 11.07 -3.13
C ALA A 359 0.59 12.54 -3.38
N GLU A 360 0.18 13.24 -2.32
CA GLU A 360 -0.24 14.65 -2.36
C GLU A 360 0.90 15.64 -2.68
N LEU A 361 2.14 15.14 -2.83
CA LEU A 361 3.31 15.95 -3.19
C LEU A 361 3.71 15.75 -4.67
N ASN A 362 3.09 14.79 -5.37
CA ASN A 362 3.35 14.50 -6.78
C ASN A 362 2.65 15.53 -7.68
N GLU A 363 3.40 16.23 -8.53
CA GLU A 363 2.86 17.31 -9.37
C GLU A 363 1.85 16.83 -10.42
N GLU A 364 2.08 15.68 -11.04
CA GLU A 364 1.16 15.10 -12.01
C GLU A 364 -0.15 14.68 -11.33
N TYR A 365 -0.07 14.11 -10.13
CA TYR A 365 -1.23 13.76 -9.34
C TYR A 365 -2.00 15.00 -8.84
N ILE A 366 -1.31 16.07 -8.46
CA ILE A 366 -1.92 17.36 -8.09
C ILE A 366 -2.68 17.95 -9.29
N ARG A 367 -2.09 17.94 -10.49
CA ARG A 367 -2.78 18.41 -11.71
C ARG A 367 -4.05 17.61 -11.99
N LEU A 368 -4.03 16.28 -11.81
CA LEU A 368 -5.23 15.46 -11.92
C LEU A 368 -6.29 15.80 -10.86
N GLN A 369 -5.87 16.23 -9.66
CA GLN A 369 -6.79 16.71 -8.62
C GLN A 369 -7.41 18.07 -8.97
N GLU A 370 -6.64 19.00 -9.50
CA GLU A 370 -7.09 20.34 -9.88
C GLU A 370 -8.11 20.29 -11.03
N GLN A 371 -7.97 19.38 -11.99
CA GLN A 371 -8.93 19.15 -13.07
C GLN A 371 -10.30 18.64 -12.57
N THR A 372 -10.37 18.15 -11.35
CA THR A 372 -11.60 17.60 -10.75
C THR A 372 -12.43 18.67 -10.05
N VAL A 373 -11.83 19.83 -9.71
CA VAL A 373 -12.54 20.94 -9.04
C VAL A 373 -13.31 21.74 -10.10
N PRO A 374 -14.65 21.89 -10.01
CA PRO A 374 -15.39 22.77 -10.90
C PRO A 374 -14.93 24.21 -10.69
N ILE A 375 -14.42 24.87 -11.71
CA ILE A 375 -14.28 26.31 -11.71
C ILE A 375 -15.71 26.86 -11.82
N GLU A 376 -16.23 27.45 -10.74
CA GLU A 376 -17.44 28.26 -10.79
C GLU A 376 -17.08 29.52 -11.59
N ASP A 377 -17.54 29.61 -12.80
CA ASP A 377 -17.51 30.65 -13.81
C ASP A 377 -16.69 30.24 -15.05
N ASP A 378 -17.37 29.70 -16.01
CA ASP A 378 -17.46 30.10 -17.42
C ASP A 378 -18.05 28.95 -18.23
N TRP A 379 -19.22 29.20 -18.75
CA TRP A 379 -19.85 28.38 -19.81
C TRP A 379 -19.09 28.65 -21.11
N ASP A 380 -17.95 27.99 -21.30
CA ASP A 380 -17.37 27.87 -22.62
C ASP A 380 -17.16 26.39 -22.93
N ASP A 381 -17.87 25.90 -23.94
CA ASP A 381 -17.86 24.54 -24.49
C ASP A 381 -16.49 24.22 -25.16
N SER A 382 -15.39 24.42 -24.48
CA SER A 382 -14.09 23.95 -24.95
C SER A 382 -13.73 22.66 -24.22
N GLU A 383 -13.75 21.56 -24.97
CA GLU A 383 -13.25 20.23 -24.62
C GLU A 383 -11.78 20.26 -24.13
N THR A 384 -11.55 20.57 -22.87
CA THR A 384 -10.19 20.58 -22.28
C THR A 384 -10.05 19.69 -21.05
N ASN A 385 -10.75 18.59 -20.99
CA ASN A 385 -10.32 17.49 -20.13
C ASN A 385 -9.31 16.63 -20.89
N GLU A 386 -8.02 16.90 -20.70
CA GLU A 386 -6.94 16.17 -21.36
C GLU A 386 -6.88 14.69 -20.95
N HIS A 387 -7.41 14.31 -19.78
CA HIS A 387 -7.32 12.95 -19.24
C HIS A 387 -8.68 12.35 -18.86
N ARG A 388 -8.82 11.03 -19.10
CA ARG A 388 -10.01 10.23 -18.75
C ARG A 388 -9.99 9.72 -17.31
N VAL A 389 -8.95 9.98 -16.55
CA VAL A 389 -8.83 9.62 -15.13
C VAL A 389 -8.87 10.87 -14.27
N GLN A 390 -9.60 10.82 -13.17
CA GLN A 390 -9.75 11.91 -12.22
C GLN A 390 -9.61 11.41 -10.78
N VAL A 391 -9.41 12.32 -9.84
CA VAL A 391 -9.25 12.01 -8.41
C VAL A 391 -10.52 12.37 -7.67
N HIS A 392 -11.26 11.39 -7.19
CA HIS A 392 -12.46 11.62 -6.40
C HIS A 392 -12.11 11.96 -4.94
N GLN A 393 -12.67 13.03 -4.40
CA GLN A 393 -12.34 13.54 -3.06
C GLN A 393 -12.57 12.54 -1.94
N TRP A 394 -13.66 11.78 -1.99
CA TRP A 394 -14.00 10.79 -0.98
C TRP A 394 -12.93 9.68 -0.84
N PHE A 395 -12.26 9.28 -1.93
CA PHE A 395 -11.19 8.28 -1.91
C PHE A 395 -9.82 8.82 -1.51
N ARG A 396 -9.68 10.11 -1.18
CA ARG A 396 -8.40 10.70 -0.75
C ARG A 396 -7.94 10.22 0.63
N GLY A 397 -8.85 9.80 1.48
CA GLY A 397 -8.54 9.25 2.79
C GLY A 397 -7.67 7.98 2.69
N SER A 398 -6.72 7.80 3.62
CA SER A 398 -5.83 6.63 3.63
C SER A 398 -6.55 5.29 3.75
N LYS A 399 -7.72 5.28 4.37
CA LYS A 399 -8.56 4.08 4.55
C LYS A 399 -9.39 3.75 3.31
N GLN A 400 -9.77 4.76 2.53
CA GLN A 400 -10.58 4.64 1.33
C GLN A 400 -9.76 4.47 0.05
N ALA A 401 -8.45 4.69 0.11
CA ALA A 401 -7.58 4.74 -1.06
C ALA A 401 -7.68 3.51 -1.97
N LEU A 402 -7.84 2.31 -1.40
CA LEU A 402 -7.96 1.07 -2.16
C LEU A 402 -9.34 0.86 -2.80
N LEU A 403 -10.32 1.68 -2.47
CA LEU A 403 -11.68 1.59 -3.02
C LEU A 403 -11.83 2.27 -4.39
N ALA A 404 -10.89 3.14 -4.78
CA ALA A 404 -10.85 3.75 -6.12
C ALA A 404 -10.66 2.69 -7.22
N CYS A 405 -11.13 2.93 -8.45
CA CYS A 405 -11.01 1.97 -9.56
C CYS A 405 -9.56 1.65 -9.89
N PHE A 406 -8.74 2.66 -10.16
CA PHE A 406 -7.32 2.49 -10.45
C PHE A 406 -6.49 2.97 -9.27
N VAL A 407 -5.70 2.07 -8.70
CA VAL A 407 -4.85 2.37 -7.55
C VAL A 407 -3.42 2.03 -7.88
N ILE A 408 -2.55 3.03 -7.80
CA ILE A 408 -1.10 2.87 -7.83
C ILE A 408 -0.61 3.08 -6.41
N GLY A 409 0.15 2.14 -5.88
CA GLY A 409 0.65 2.27 -4.51
C GLY A 409 1.91 1.48 -4.26
N THR A 410 2.44 1.62 -3.05
CA THR A 410 3.48 0.70 -2.62
C THR A 410 2.86 -0.66 -2.28
N VAL A 411 3.65 -1.72 -2.45
CA VAL A 411 3.22 -3.08 -2.08
C VAL A 411 2.76 -3.16 -0.61
N ASP A 412 3.27 -2.28 0.25
CA ASP A 412 2.86 -2.20 1.66
C ASP A 412 1.33 -2.06 1.81
N GLN A 413 0.66 -1.37 0.86
CA GLN A 413 -0.81 -1.24 0.87
C GLN A 413 -1.51 -2.59 0.71
N LEU A 414 -0.96 -3.49 -0.09
CA LEU A 414 -1.44 -4.86 -0.22
C LEU A 414 -1.08 -5.69 1.02
N LEU A 415 0.17 -5.62 1.48
CA LEU A 415 0.64 -6.40 2.63
C LEU A 415 -0.15 -6.07 3.90
N MET A 416 -0.59 -4.83 4.05
CA MET A 416 -1.47 -4.41 5.14
C MET A 416 -2.84 -5.12 5.14
N ALA A 417 -3.29 -5.70 4.03
CA ALA A 417 -4.50 -6.54 4.02
C ALA A 417 -4.29 -7.88 4.75
N ALA A 418 -3.04 -8.31 4.92
CA ALA A 418 -2.71 -9.51 5.68
C ALA A 418 -2.55 -9.25 7.19
N LEU A 419 -2.64 -8.00 7.66
CA LEU A 419 -2.37 -7.61 9.04
C LEU A 419 -3.64 -7.37 9.85
N LYS A 420 -3.61 -7.74 11.14
CA LYS A 420 -4.66 -7.40 12.11
C LYS A 420 -4.64 -5.89 12.36
N GLN A 421 -5.52 -5.16 11.71
CA GLN A 421 -5.64 -3.71 11.87
C GLN A 421 -7.09 -3.24 11.79
N LYS A 422 -7.35 -2.08 12.39
CA LYS A 422 -8.68 -1.46 12.30
C LYS A 422 -9.01 -1.13 10.83
N HIS A 423 -10.24 -1.42 10.41
CA HIS A 423 -10.75 -1.21 9.04
C HIS A 423 -10.06 -2.06 7.94
N VAL A 424 -9.43 -3.18 8.29
CA VAL A 424 -8.81 -4.08 7.29
C VAL A 424 -9.84 -4.62 6.29
N MET A 425 -11.12 -4.73 6.67
CA MET A 425 -12.21 -5.15 5.80
C MET A 425 -12.37 -4.25 4.57
N LEU A 426 -12.14 -2.93 4.71
CA LEU A 426 -12.13 -2.01 3.56
C LEU A 426 -11.01 -2.33 2.56
N ARG A 427 -9.85 -2.79 3.05
CA ARG A 427 -8.75 -3.21 2.18
C ARG A 427 -9.10 -4.48 1.41
N HIS A 428 -9.69 -5.46 2.09
CA HIS A 428 -10.19 -6.67 1.45
C HIS A 428 -11.22 -6.35 0.37
N LEU A 429 -12.22 -5.54 0.70
CA LEU A 429 -13.25 -5.09 -0.25
C LEU A 429 -12.63 -4.39 -1.48
N GLY A 430 -11.70 -3.46 -1.23
CA GLY A 430 -11.04 -2.72 -2.31
C GLY A 430 -10.17 -3.58 -3.22
N LEU A 431 -9.52 -4.61 -2.68
CA LEU A 431 -8.66 -5.52 -3.47
C LEU A 431 -9.49 -6.61 -4.18
N ALA A 432 -10.57 -7.11 -3.56
CA ALA A 432 -11.41 -8.16 -4.13
C ALA A 432 -12.04 -7.76 -5.48
N GLY A 433 -12.25 -6.46 -5.71
CA GLY A 433 -12.83 -5.94 -6.95
C GLY A 433 -11.82 -5.62 -8.06
N LYS A 434 -10.56 -6.02 -7.93
CA LYS A 434 -9.50 -5.57 -8.85
C LYS A 434 -8.72 -6.72 -9.47
N VAL A 435 -8.00 -6.44 -10.56
CA VAL A 435 -6.81 -7.21 -10.92
C VAL A 435 -5.63 -6.65 -10.13
N VAL A 436 -4.91 -7.52 -9.42
CA VAL A 436 -3.80 -7.12 -8.55
C VAL A 436 -2.48 -7.37 -9.28
N ILE A 437 -1.73 -6.30 -9.56
CA ILE A 437 -0.40 -6.36 -10.15
C ILE A 437 0.62 -6.05 -9.06
N ILE A 438 1.67 -6.87 -8.92
CA ILE A 438 2.77 -6.67 -7.96
C ILE A 438 4.07 -6.70 -8.74
N ASP A 439 4.79 -5.58 -8.73
CA ASP A 439 6.09 -5.48 -9.40
C ASP A 439 7.24 -5.78 -8.44
N GLU A 440 8.34 -6.28 -8.99
CA GLU A 440 9.58 -6.64 -8.30
C GLU A 440 9.34 -7.54 -7.05
N CYS A 441 8.50 -8.57 -7.20
CA CYS A 441 8.08 -9.44 -6.08
C CYS A 441 9.24 -10.25 -5.45
N HIS A 442 10.43 -10.27 -6.06
CA HIS A 442 11.63 -10.87 -5.52
C HIS A 442 12.33 -10.01 -4.45
N ALA A 443 12.04 -8.71 -4.39
CA ALA A 443 12.74 -7.76 -3.52
C ALA A 443 12.32 -7.84 -2.04
N TYR A 444 11.44 -8.78 -1.66
CA TYR A 444 10.90 -8.87 -0.31
C TYR A 444 11.69 -9.86 0.54
N ASP A 445 11.96 -9.47 1.80
CA ASP A 445 12.59 -10.36 2.79
C ASP A 445 11.62 -11.44 3.30
N ALA A 446 12.12 -12.34 4.16
CA ALA A 446 11.31 -13.45 4.67
C ALA A 446 10.11 -12.99 5.52
N TYR A 447 10.22 -11.84 6.17
CA TYR A 447 9.16 -11.24 6.97
C TYR A 447 8.02 -10.75 6.07
N MET A 448 8.33 -9.89 5.09
CA MET A 448 7.37 -9.39 4.10
C MET A 448 6.76 -10.52 3.26
N ASN A 449 7.55 -11.53 2.93
CA ASN A 449 7.09 -12.69 2.18
C ASN A 449 5.96 -13.45 2.90
N ARG A 450 5.94 -13.50 4.25
CA ARG A 450 4.83 -14.09 5.01
C ARG A 450 3.53 -13.30 4.83
N TYR A 451 3.63 -11.99 4.78
CA TYR A 451 2.45 -11.15 4.52
C TYR A 451 1.95 -11.27 3.09
N LEU A 452 2.88 -11.34 2.12
CA LEU A 452 2.51 -11.56 0.74
C LEU A 452 1.81 -12.94 0.56
N ASP A 453 2.34 -13.99 1.15
CA ASP A 453 1.73 -15.32 1.10
C ASP A 453 0.30 -15.28 1.66
N ARG A 454 0.10 -14.65 2.84
CA ARG A 454 -1.22 -14.52 3.44
C ARG A 454 -2.17 -13.66 2.60
N ALA A 455 -1.69 -12.57 2.02
CA ALA A 455 -2.48 -11.75 1.10
C ALA A 455 -2.90 -12.56 -0.14
N LEU A 456 -1.99 -13.36 -0.72
CA LEU A 456 -2.30 -14.23 -1.85
C LEU A 456 -3.32 -15.31 -1.51
N GLU A 457 -3.27 -15.90 -0.31
CA GLU A 457 -4.29 -16.85 0.15
C GLU A 457 -5.69 -16.21 0.16
N TRP A 458 -5.81 -14.98 0.62
CA TRP A 458 -7.07 -14.24 0.62
C TRP A 458 -7.51 -13.86 -0.78
N LEU A 459 -6.59 -13.35 -1.62
CA LEU A 459 -6.88 -13.03 -3.02
C LEU A 459 -7.33 -14.28 -3.79
N GLY A 460 -6.68 -15.42 -3.55
CA GLY A 460 -7.08 -16.70 -4.15
C GLY A 460 -8.47 -17.14 -3.72
N TRP A 461 -8.85 -16.95 -2.45
CA TRP A 461 -10.21 -17.23 -1.99
C TRP A 461 -11.26 -16.36 -2.68
N TYR A 462 -10.99 -15.04 -2.81
CA TYR A 462 -11.88 -14.12 -3.53
C TYR A 462 -11.86 -14.33 -5.05
N ARG A 463 -11.03 -15.23 -5.56
CA ARG A 463 -10.83 -15.46 -7.01
C ARG A 463 -10.37 -14.19 -7.73
N VAL A 464 -9.50 -13.42 -7.10
CA VAL A 464 -8.91 -12.21 -7.66
C VAL A 464 -7.79 -12.57 -8.63
N PRO A 465 -7.81 -12.11 -9.89
CA PRO A 465 -6.68 -12.30 -10.79
C PRO A 465 -5.44 -11.56 -10.28
N VAL A 466 -4.30 -12.26 -10.19
CA VAL A 466 -3.03 -11.70 -9.69
C VAL A 466 -1.95 -11.80 -10.75
N ILE A 467 -1.20 -10.73 -10.96
CA ILE A 467 -0.06 -10.68 -11.88
C ILE A 467 1.18 -10.31 -11.07
N LEU A 468 2.17 -11.17 -11.03
CA LEU A 468 3.45 -10.95 -10.37
C LEU A 468 4.54 -10.72 -11.41
N LEU A 469 5.29 -9.64 -11.26
CA LEU A 469 6.41 -9.30 -12.12
C LEU A 469 7.71 -9.44 -11.34
N SER A 470 8.70 -10.03 -11.96
CA SER A 470 10.03 -10.21 -11.38
C SER A 470 11.12 -10.16 -12.46
N ALA A 471 12.29 -9.63 -12.08
CA ALA A 471 13.50 -9.78 -12.91
C ALA A 471 14.25 -11.07 -12.56
N THR A 472 14.19 -11.50 -11.30
CA THR A 472 15.00 -12.58 -10.73
C THR A 472 14.22 -13.30 -9.65
N LEU A 473 13.58 -14.44 -9.95
CA LEU A 473 12.76 -15.16 -8.98
C LEU A 473 13.32 -16.57 -8.75
N PRO A 474 13.67 -16.95 -7.51
CA PRO A 474 14.02 -18.32 -7.20
C PRO A 474 12.84 -19.27 -7.48
N ALA A 475 13.11 -20.42 -8.07
CA ALA A 475 12.10 -21.42 -8.43
C ALA A 475 11.27 -21.89 -7.22
N ARG A 476 11.94 -22.03 -6.07
CA ARG A 476 11.27 -22.33 -4.79
C ARG A 476 10.25 -21.25 -4.42
N ARG A 477 10.64 -19.96 -4.56
CA ARG A 477 9.73 -18.85 -4.24
C ARG A 477 8.57 -18.78 -5.20
N ARG A 478 8.78 -19.02 -6.50
CA ARG A 478 7.70 -19.16 -7.49
C ARG A 478 6.68 -20.23 -7.07
N ALA A 479 7.15 -21.39 -6.63
CA ALA A 479 6.28 -22.45 -6.14
C ALA A 479 5.48 -22.03 -4.89
N GLU A 480 6.13 -21.41 -3.91
CA GLU A 480 5.48 -20.89 -2.69
C GLU A 480 4.36 -19.88 -3.02
N LEU A 481 4.58 -18.97 -3.97
CA LEU A 481 3.59 -17.98 -4.39
C LEU A 481 2.36 -18.61 -5.04
N VAL A 482 2.56 -19.58 -5.95
CA VAL A 482 1.47 -20.31 -6.58
C VAL A 482 0.69 -21.13 -5.55
N GLU A 483 1.39 -21.85 -4.66
CA GLU A 483 0.77 -22.65 -3.60
C GLU A 483 -0.01 -21.79 -2.58
N ALA A 484 0.49 -20.60 -2.25
CA ALA A 484 -0.22 -19.67 -1.40
C ALA A 484 -1.53 -19.20 -2.06
N TYR A 485 -1.49 -18.80 -3.32
CA TYR A 485 -2.69 -18.40 -4.05
C TYR A 485 -3.71 -19.53 -4.19
N GLN A 486 -3.28 -20.74 -4.53
CA GLN A 486 -4.16 -21.92 -4.66
C GLN A 486 -4.57 -22.52 -3.31
N GLN A 487 -3.94 -22.13 -2.19
CA GLN A 487 -4.13 -22.69 -0.85
C GLN A 487 -3.91 -24.22 -0.81
N LYS A 488 -3.17 -24.74 -1.73
CA LYS A 488 -2.84 -26.15 -1.86
C LYS A 488 -1.34 -26.32 -1.97
N ARG A 489 -0.78 -27.22 -1.16
CA ARG A 489 0.54 -27.75 -1.46
C ARG A 489 0.39 -28.78 -2.57
N THR A 490 0.96 -28.49 -3.73
CA THR A 490 1.00 -29.47 -4.81
C THR A 490 1.82 -30.69 -4.38
N SER A 491 1.24 -31.85 -4.49
CA SER A 491 1.71 -33.12 -3.93
C SER A 491 3.01 -33.66 -4.56
N ALA A 492 3.52 -33.06 -5.64
CA ALA A 492 4.74 -33.50 -6.30
C ALA A 492 5.85 -32.46 -6.10
N PRO A 493 6.86 -32.72 -5.23
CA PRO A 493 8.02 -31.83 -5.07
C PRO A 493 8.76 -31.58 -6.38
N ASP A 494 8.81 -32.59 -7.24
CA ASP A 494 9.58 -32.60 -8.49
C ASP A 494 8.75 -32.24 -9.73
N ALA A 495 7.61 -31.55 -9.56
CA ALA A 495 6.83 -31.13 -10.72
C ALA A 495 7.67 -30.21 -11.62
N PRO A 496 7.71 -30.42 -12.96
CA PRO A 496 8.62 -29.67 -13.87
C PRO A 496 8.50 -28.14 -13.75
N TRP A 497 7.31 -27.61 -13.47
CA TRP A 497 7.10 -26.17 -13.31
C TRP A 497 7.76 -25.59 -12.05
N LYS A 498 7.99 -26.40 -11.01
CA LYS A 498 8.67 -25.99 -9.77
C LYS A 498 10.18 -25.81 -9.94
N THR A 499 10.78 -26.62 -10.82
CA THR A 499 12.24 -26.68 -11.00
C THR A 499 12.73 -26.02 -12.28
N SER A 500 11.83 -25.50 -13.11
CA SER A 500 12.19 -24.85 -14.37
C SER A 500 13.09 -23.64 -14.16
N CYS A 501 14.21 -23.59 -14.91
CA CYS A 501 15.17 -22.50 -14.98
C CYS A 501 15.07 -21.71 -16.29
N GLY A 502 14.02 -21.92 -17.09
CA GLY A 502 13.78 -21.15 -18.33
C GLY A 502 13.77 -19.64 -18.06
N TYR A 503 14.19 -18.84 -19.04
CA TYR A 503 14.22 -17.38 -18.90
C TYR A 503 14.19 -16.68 -20.26
N PRO A 504 13.32 -15.71 -20.50
CA PRO A 504 12.18 -15.33 -19.67
C PRO A 504 11.17 -16.46 -19.53
N LEU A 505 10.47 -16.47 -18.40
CA LEU A 505 9.55 -17.54 -18.03
C LEU A 505 8.21 -16.96 -17.65
N LEU A 506 7.14 -17.53 -18.20
CA LEU A 506 5.77 -17.23 -17.81
C LEU A 506 5.16 -18.47 -17.16
N THR A 507 4.67 -18.31 -15.94
CA THR A 507 3.95 -19.35 -15.18
C THR A 507 2.57 -18.83 -14.83
N TRP A 508 1.51 -19.60 -15.11
CA TRP A 508 0.15 -19.18 -14.74
C TRP A 508 -0.72 -20.35 -14.34
N THR A 509 -1.80 -20.05 -13.63
CA THR A 509 -2.79 -21.06 -13.24
C THR A 509 -4.07 -20.87 -14.03
N ASP A 510 -4.74 -21.98 -14.35
CA ASP A 510 -6.09 -22.05 -14.89
C ASP A 510 -6.89 -23.04 -14.03
N GLY A 511 -7.60 -22.53 -13.03
CA GLY A 511 -8.14 -23.35 -11.96
C GLY A 511 -7.04 -24.05 -11.16
N GLU A 512 -7.04 -25.38 -11.15
CA GLU A 512 -6.01 -26.20 -10.47
C GLU A 512 -4.80 -26.49 -11.37
N GLU A 513 -4.94 -26.31 -12.68
CA GLU A 513 -3.88 -26.57 -13.65
C GLU A 513 -2.82 -25.47 -13.58
N ILE A 514 -1.54 -25.87 -13.60
CA ILE A 514 -0.41 -24.94 -13.65
C ILE A 514 0.24 -25.10 -15.00
N ARG A 515 0.30 -24.00 -15.76
CA ARG A 515 0.90 -23.92 -17.08
C ARG A 515 2.16 -23.07 -17.02
N GLN A 516 3.09 -23.37 -17.91
CA GLN A 516 4.37 -22.66 -17.96
C GLN A 516 4.92 -22.65 -19.39
N THR A 517 5.50 -21.51 -19.80
CA THR A 517 6.19 -21.39 -21.08
C THR A 517 7.46 -20.58 -20.92
N THR A 518 8.53 -21.03 -21.58
CA THR A 518 9.75 -20.24 -21.76
C THR A 518 9.61 -19.42 -23.03
N ILE A 519 9.83 -18.11 -22.92
CA ILE A 519 9.61 -17.17 -24.02
C ILE A 519 10.91 -17.03 -24.81
N PRO A 520 10.90 -17.26 -26.13
CA PRO A 520 12.09 -17.01 -26.98
C PRO A 520 12.41 -15.52 -26.99
N LEU A 521 13.68 -15.18 -26.89
CA LEU A 521 14.17 -13.81 -26.98
C LEU A 521 14.85 -13.59 -28.36
N ASP A 522 14.45 -12.51 -29.02
CA ASP A 522 15.11 -12.02 -30.24
C ASP A 522 16.26 -11.03 -29.92
N THR A 523 16.58 -10.80 -28.66
CA THR A 523 17.65 -9.91 -28.22
C THR A 523 19.00 -10.62 -28.26
N PRO A 524 20.04 -10.01 -28.87
CA PRO A 524 21.36 -10.60 -28.89
C PRO A 524 21.91 -10.77 -27.48
N SER A 525 22.52 -11.91 -27.22
CA SER A 525 23.24 -12.19 -25.99
C SER A 525 24.35 -11.18 -25.74
N ARG A 526 24.44 -10.68 -24.53
CA ARG A 526 25.46 -9.75 -24.04
C ARG A 526 26.36 -10.43 -23.01
N THR A 527 27.66 -10.40 -23.25
CA THR A 527 28.64 -10.92 -22.31
C THR A 527 29.18 -9.81 -21.43
N VAL A 528 29.14 -10.01 -20.12
CA VAL A 528 29.74 -9.12 -19.11
C VAL A 528 30.92 -9.82 -18.45
N GLN A 529 32.05 -9.16 -18.39
CA GLN A 529 33.22 -9.63 -17.65
C GLN A 529 33.12 -9.19 -16.19
N THR A 530 33.28 -10.11 -15.26
CA THR A 530 33.36 -9.81 -13.83
C THR A 530 34.84 -9.85 -13.39
N VAL A 531 35.25 -8.82 -12.67
CA VAL A 531 36.65 -8.68 -12.24
C VAL A 531 36.68 -8.41 -10.74
N PRO A 532 37.42 -9.19 -9.94
CA PRO A 532 37.61 -8.87 -8.53
C PRO A 532 38.41 -7.56 -8.38
N LEU A 533 38.02 -6.72 -7.45
CA LEU A 533 38.65 -5.44 -7.19
C LEU A 533 38.69 -5.15 -5.69
N THR A 534 39.82 -4.62 -5.21
CA THR A 534 39.92 -4.09 -3.86
C THR A 534 39.55 -2.61 -3.81
N GLU A 535 39.18 -2.12 -2.64
CA GLU A 535 38.80 -0.68 -2.49
C GLU A 535 39.96 0.25 -2.85
N ASP A 536 41.20 -0.10 -2.48
CA ASP A 536 42.41 0.67 -2.82
C ASP A 536 42.67 0.69 -4.34
N GLY A 537 42.27 -0.35 -5.06
CA GLY A 537 42.42 -0.45 -6.51
C GLY A 537 41.39 0.35 -7.30
N LEU A 538 40.29 0.79 -6.65
CA LEU A 538 39.15 1.45 -7.31
C LEU A 538 39.53 2.72 -8.10
N PRO A 539 40.29 3.68 -7.57
CA PRO A 539 40.66 4.90 -8.34
C PRO A 539 41.51 4.54 -9.56
N GLY A 540 42.44 3.59 -9.41
CA GLY A 540 43.30 3.12 -10.50
C GLY A 540 42.52 2.46 -11.64
N PHE A 541 41.58 1.60 -11.29
CA PHE A 541 40.67 0.94 -12.23
C PHE A 541 39.83 1.94 -13.02
N LEU A 542 39.17 2.88 -12.35
CA LEU A 542 38.35 3.89 -13.01
C LEU A 542 39.19 4.84 -13.89
N ARG A 543 40.41 5.24 -13.46
CA ARG A 543 41.31 6.05 -14.25
C ARG A 543 41.70 5.35 -15.55
N GLU A 544 42.05 4.05 -15.48
CA GLU A 544 42.39 3.25 -16.66
C GLU A 544 41.19 3.11 -17.61
N LYS A 545 40.04 2.72 -17.10
CA LYS A 545 38.85 2.50 -17.96
C LYS A 545 38.30 3.79 -18.56
N MET A 546 38.31 4.88 -17.83
CA MET A 546 37.74 6.15 -18.26
C MET A 546 38.76 7.13 -18.87
N GLN A 547 39.96 6.67 -19.27
CA GLN A 547 41.01 7.49 -19.88
C GLN A 547 40.56 8.14 -21.22
N ALA A 548 39.69 7.50 -21.96
CA ALA A 548 39.16 7.98 -23.25
C ALA A 548 37.75 8.60 -23.11
N GLY A 549 37.33 8.99 -21.91
CA GLY A 549 36.01 9.53 -21.61
C GLY A 549 35.00 8.49 -21.19
N GLY A 550 33.68 8.81 -21.28
CA GLY A 550 32.56 7.96 -20.88
C GLY A 550 32.17 8.14 -19.42
N CYS A 551 31.27 7.28 -18.91
CA CYS A 551 30.78 7.36 -17.54
C CYS A 551 30.95 6.06 -16.77
N GLY A 552 31.21 6.19 -15.46
CA GLY A 552 31.34 5.08 -14.51
C GLY A 552 30.23 5.07 -13.48
N GLY A 553 29.74 3.87 -13.13
CA GLY A 553 28.83 3.67 -12.00
C GLY A 553 29.55 2.92 -10.87
N VAL A 554 29.42 3.41 -9.63
CA VAL A 554 29.93 2.75 -8.43
C VAL A 554 28.78 2.53 -7.49
N ILE A 555 28.36 1.28 -7.30
CA ILE A 555 27.22 0.94 -6.46
C ILE A 555 27.70 0.22 -5.21
N VAL A 556 27.45 0.82 -4.05
CA VAL A 556 27.82 0.28 -2.75
C VAL A 556 26.57 0.00 -1.89
N ASN A 557 26.75 -0.72 -0.79
CA ASN A 557 25.62 -1.26 -0.03
C ASN A 557 25.09 -0.33 1.07
N THR A 558 25.88 0.68 1.48
CA THR A 558 25.48 1.63 2.54
C THR A 558 25.72 3.07 2.13
N VAL A 559 24.89 3.98 2.65
CA VAL A 559 25.02 5.43 2.38
C VAL A 559 26.37 5.97 2.89
N LYS A 560 26.77 5.58 4.09
CA LYS A 560 28.06 6.00 4.65
C LYS A 560 29.25 5.62 3.77
N LYS A 561 29.21 4.41 3.19
CA LYS A 561 30.24 3.95 2.25
C LYS A 561 30.17 4.73 0.93
N ALA A 562 28.98 5.04 0.42
CA ALA A 562 28.83 5.85 -0.80
C ALA A 562 29.45 7.24 -0.62
N GLN A 563 29.21 7.89 0.51
CA GLN A 563 29.80 9.20 0.85
C GLN A 563 31.34 9.11 0.99
N ALA A 564 31.84 8.06 1.65
CA ALA A 564 33.30 7.86 1.82
C ALA A 564 34.01 7.57 0.48
N VAL A 565 33.43 6.68 -0.35
CA VAL A 565 33.96 6.35 -1.69
C VAL A 565 33.94 7.57 -2.60
N ALA A 566 32.86 8.36 -2.59
CA ALA A 566 32.79 9.57 -3.39
C ALA A 566 33.86 10.60 -2.99
N ARG A 567 34.10 10.77 -1.69
CA ARG A 567 35.17 11.65 -1.17
C ARG A 567 36.54 11.19 -1.69
N MET A 568 36.84 9.91 -1.51
CA MET A 568 38.09 9.29 -1.97
C MET A 568 38.29 9.46 -3.47
N LEU A 569 37.23 9.26 -4.29
CA LEU A 569 37.31 9.43 -5.74
C LEU A 569 37.48 10.88 -6.17
N ARG A 570 36.85 11.86 -5.51
CA ARG A 570 37.09 13.29 -5.78
C ARG A 570 38.54 13.69 -5.50
N GLU A 571 39.15 13.16 -4.46
CA GLU A 571 40.57 13.40 -4.12
C GLU A 571 41.52 12.72 -5.11
N ALA A 572 41.22 11.46 -5.48
CA ALA A 572 42.10 10.67 -6.35
C ALA A 572 41.95 11.01 -7.85
N LEU A 573 40.79 11.49 -8.29
CA LEU A 573 40.43 11.75 -9.69
C LEU A 573 39.85 13.18 -9.85
N PRO A 574 40.60 14.24 -9.54
CA PRO A 574 40.11 15.61 -9.56
C PRO A 574 39.69 16.10 -10.94
N GLU A 575 40.10 15.41 -12.02
CA GLU A 575 39.72 15.68 -13.40
C GLU A 575 38.33 15.06 -13.78
N LYS A 576 37.74 14.26 -12.91
CA LYS A 576 36.44 13.63 -13.11
C LYS A 576 35.41 14.27 -12.23
N GLU A 577 34.19 14.33 -12.72
CA GLU A 577 33.04 14.76 -11.92
C GLU A 577 32.47 13.56 -11.14
N VAL A 578 32.41 13.65 -9.83
CA VAL A 578 31.89 12.60 -8.96
C VAL A 578 30.60 13.06 -8.30
N GLN A 579 29.48 12.45 -8.70
CA GLN A 579 28.16 12.69 -8.12
C GLN A 579 27.77 11.57 -7.16
N VAL A 580 27.05 11.92 -6.07
CA VAL A 580 26.53 10.94 -5.09
C VAL A 580 25.02 10.87 -5.21
N PHE A 581 24.46 9.63 -5.15
CA PHE A 581 23.02 9.42 -5.18
C PHE A 581 22.59 8.31 -4.22
N HIS A 582 21.81 8.68 -3.18
CA HIS A 582 21.31 7.77 -2.15
C HIS A 582 20.02 8.29 -1.49
N ALA A 583 19.46 7.52 -0.54
CA ALA A 583 18.16 7.81 0.08
C ALA A 583 18.19 8.98 1.10
N GLN A 584 19.36 9.43 1.56
CA GLN A 584 19.50 10.48 2.58
C GLN A 584 19.72 11.87 1.95
N PHE A 585 19.05 12.14 0.83
CA PHE A 585 18.86 13.49 0.30
C PHE A 585 17.47 14.00 0.64
N LEU A 586 17.35 15.29 0.85
CA LEU A 586 16.06 15.98 0.92
C LEU A 586 15.24 15.68 -0.33
N MET A 587 13.94 15.50 -0.18
CA MET A 587 13.09 15.05 -1.29
C MET A 587 13.23 15.89 -2.55
N PRO A 588 13.22 17.26 -2.51
CA PRO A 588 13.43 18.08 -3.71
C PRO A 588 14.82 17.91 -4.30
N ASP A 589 15.87 17.82 -3.48
CA ASP A 589 17.24 17.62 -3.96
C ASP A 589 17.40 16.25 -4.61
N ARG A 590 16.76 15.23 -4.07
CA ARG A 590 16.73 13.88 -4.64
C ARG A 590 16.03 13.86 -5.99
N ALA A 591 14.87 14.50 -6.10
CA ALA A 591 14.12 14.58 -7.36
C ALA A 591 14.93 15.32 -8.45
N ALA A 592 15.56 16.44 -8.10
CA ALA A 592 16.41 17.20 -9.02
C ALA A 592 17.61 16.36 -9.52
N ARG A 593 18.26 15.60 -8.62
CA ARG A 593 19.38 14.70 -8.99
C ARG A 593 18.93 13.53 -9.85
N GLU A 594 17.78 12.96 -9.54
CA GLU A 594 17.20 11.88 -10.35
C GLU A 594 16.95 12.36 -11.79
N GLN A 595 16.35 13.53 -11.93
CA GLN A 595 16.14 14.16 -13.24
C GLN A 595 17.47 14.42 -13.94
N GLU A 596 18.46 14.99 -13.26
CA GLU A 596 19.79 15.24 -13.82
C GLU A 596 20.46 13.95 -14.28
N LEU A 597 20.40 12.87 -13.50
CA LEU A 597 20.93 11.57 -13.88
C LEU A 597 20.24 11.01 -15.14
N MET A 598 18.90 11.13 -15.22
CA MET A 598 18.15 10.71 -16.40
C MET A 598 18.52 11.51 -17.65
N GLU A 599 18.79 12.82 -17.53
CA GLU A 599 19.27 13.64 -18.64
C GLU A 599 20.71 13.30 -19.05
N ARG A 600 21.59 13.01 -18.09
CA ARG A 600 23.04 12.79 -18.31
C ARG A 600 23.37 11.37 -18.78
N ILE A 601 22.71 10.35 -18.19
CA ILE A 601 23.05 8.94 -18.47
C ILE A 601 21.83 8.08 -18.83
N GLY A 602 20.64 8.67 -18.99
CA GLY A 602 19.43 7.98 -19.42
C GLY A 602 19.39 7.71 -20.93
N LYS A 603 18.26 7.19 -21.41
CA LYS A 603 18.03 6.73 -22.80
C LYS A 603 18.39 7.78 -23.86
N HIS A 604 18.05 9.05 -23.62
CA HIS A 604 18.25 10.16 -24.56
C HIS A 604 19.55 10.96 -24.33
N SER A 605 20.43 10.50 -23.46
CA SER A 605 21.70 11.14 -23.16
C SER A 605 22.65 11.12 -24.38
N THR A 606 23.48 12.16 -24.51
CA THR A 606 24.52 12.27 -25.54
C THR A 606 25.91 11.94 -24.98
N PRO A 607 26.90 11.57 -25.82
CA PRO A 607 28.26 11.27 -25.35
C PRO A 607 28.88 12.44 -24.53
N VAL A 608 28.61 13.66 -24.92
CA VAL A 608 29.18 14.86 -24.27
C VAL A 608 28.63 15.05 -22.84
N ARG A 609 27.33 14.77 -22.63
CA ARG A 609 26.71 14.95 -21.32
C ARG A 609 27.18 13.96 -20.26
N ARG A 610 27.58 12.77 -20.69
CA ARG A 610 28.01 11.68 -19.82
C ARG A 610 29.52 11.59 -19.62
N ASP A 611 30.28 12.36 -20.41
CA ASP A 611 31.73 12.27 -20.43
C ASP A 611 32.36 12.71 -19.08
N GLY A 612 33.25 11.88 -18.56
CA GLY A 612 33.96 12.14 -17.30
C GLY A 612 33.12 12.02 -16.03
N LEU A 613 31.85 11.57 -16.11
CA LEU A 613 30.97 11.43 -14.96
C LEU A 613 31.17 10.09 -14.25
N ILE A 614 31.37 10.15 -12.94
CA ILE A 614 31.32 9.00 -12.03
C ILE A 614 30.12 9.17 -11.10
N VAL A 615 29.19 8.23 -11.10
CA VAL A 615 28.03 8.23 -10.19
C VAL A 615 28.28 7.18 -9.09
N VAL A 616 28.38 7.63 -7.85
CA VAL A 616 28.48 6.76 -6.69
C VAL A 616 27.12 6.71 -6.00
N GLY A 617 26.57 5.53 -5.77
CA GLY A 617 25.28 5.42 -5.09
C GLY A 617 25.03 4.09 -4.43
N THR A 618 23.82 3.95 -3.92
CA THR A 618 23.36 2.75 -3.22
C THR A 618 22.26 2.06 -4.03
N GLN A 619 21.42 1.26 -3.37
CA GLN A 619 20.30 0.53 -3.95
C GLN A 619 19.35 1.41 -4.79
N VAL A 620 19.37 2.71 -4.61
CA VAL A 620 18.57 3.65 -5.43
C VAL A 620 18.95 3.65 -6.91
N LEU A 621 20.17 3.23 -7.25
CA LEU A 621 20.63 3.07 -8.64
C LEU A 621 20.25 1.71 -9.26
N GLU A 622 19.86 0.75 -8.44
CA GLU A 622 19.46 -0.59 -8.89
C GLU A 622 18.06 -0.61 -9.48
N GLN A 623 17.16 0.20 -8.94
CA GLN A 623 15.73 0.16 -9.25
C GLN A 623 15.26 1.49 -9.85
N SER A 624 14.21 1.42 -10.64
CA SER A 624 13.40 2.56 -11.11
C SER A 624 14.00 3.48 -12.17
N LEU A 625 15.32 3.58 -12.32
CA LEU A 625 15.96 4.52 -13.26
C LEU A 625 16.33 3.83 -14.56
N ASP A 626 16.03 4.46 -15.70
CA ASP A 626 16.49 4.00 -17.02
C ASP A 626 17.85 4.60 -17.36
N ILE A 627 18.85 4.26 -16.56
CA ILE A 627 20.24 4.72 -16.65
C ILE A 627 21.16 3.67 -17.26
N ASP A 628 22.28 4.12 -17.84
CA ASP A 628 23.20 3.32 -18.61
C ASP A 628 24.65 3.72 -18.35
N PHE A 629 25.44 2.84 -17.75
CA PHE A 629 26.86 3.03 -17.47
C PHE A 629 27.75 2.38 -18.55
N ASP A 630 28.92 2.96 -18.79
CA ASP A 630 29.93 2.43 -19.69
C ASP A 630 30.89 1.45 -18.99
N VAL A 631 31.16 1.67 -17.72
CA VAL A 631 31.87 0.78 -16.82
C VAL A 631 31.18 0.76 -15.46
N MET A 632 31.22 -0.37 -14.77
CA MET A 632 30.59 -0.50 -13.45
C MET A 632 31.53 -1.09 -12.44
N VAL A 633 31.45 -0.55 -11.24
CA VAL A 633 32.02 -1.13 -10.03
C VAL A 633 30.85 -1.37 -9.06
N THR A 634 30.79 -2.54 -8.47
CA THR A 634 29.76 -2.85 -7.47
C THR A 634 30.38 -3.48 -6.24
N GLU A 635 29.92 -3.11 -5.07
CA GLU A 635 30.21 -3.88 -3.89
C GLU A 635 29.51 -5.24 -3.94
N LEU A 636 30.13 -6.29 -3.37
CA LEU A 636 29.54 -7.63 -3.32
C LEU A 636 28.16 -7.58 -2.66
N CYS A 637 27.18 -8.16 -3.33
CA CYS A 637 25.78 -8.24 -2.90
C CYS A 637 25.17 -9.57 -3.36
N PRO A 638 23.97 -9.96 -2.93
CA PRO A 638 23.30 -11.17 -3.42
C PRO A 638 23.19 -11.20 -4.93
N MET A 639 23.24 -12.40 -5.52
CA MET A 639 23.34 -12.62 -6.98
C MET A 639 22.21 -11.95 -7.77
N ASP A 640 20.99 -11.97 -7.27
CA ASP A 640 19.83 -11.34 -7.89
C ASP A 640 20.02 -9.83 -8.03
N LEU A 641 20.50 -9.17 -6.96
CA LEU A 641 20.80 -7.73 -6.94
C LEU A 641 22.02 -7.41 -7.82
N LEU A 642 23.05 -8.27 -7.77
CA LEU A 642 24.23 -8.13 -8.62
C LEU A 642 23.84 -8.13 -10.12
N LEU A 643 22.98 -9.04 -10.53
CA LEU A 643 22.46 -9.11 -11.90
C LEU A 643 21.61 -7.89 -12.27
N GLN A 644 20.86 -7.33 -11.33
CA GLN A 644 20.11 -6.09 -11.54
C GLN A 644 21.04 -4.88 -11.72
N ARG A 645 22.11 -4.78 -10.91
CA ARG A 645 23.17 -3.76 -11.05
C ARG A 645 23.84 -3.90 -12.42
N ILE A 646 24.26 -5.10 -12.78
CA ILE A 646 24.82 -5.40 -14.11
C ILE A 646 23.84 -5.06 -15.24
N GLY A 647 22.56 -5.14 -15.00
CA GLY A 647 21.51 -4.69 -15.91
C GLY A 647 21.57 -3.19 -16.25
N ARG A 648 22.30 -2.38 -15.47
CA ARG A 648 22.56 -0.94 -15.74
C ARG A 648 23.85 -0.71 -16.53
N LEU A 649 24.68 -1.73 -16.70
CA LEU A 649 25.88 -1.67 -17.49
C LEU A 649 25.56 -2.00 -18.94
N HIS A 650 25.93 -1.15 -19.92
CA HIS A 650 25.63 -1.35 -21.35
C HIS A 650 24.15 -1.63 -21.63
N ARG A 651 23.27 -1.00 -20.90
CA ARG A 651 21.82 -1.19 -21.02
C ARG A 651 21.28 -0.81 -22.39
N HIS A 652 21.77 0.30 -22.94
CA HIS A 652 21.37 0.78 -24.25
C HIS A 652 22.38 0.27 -25.32
N THR A 653 22.04 -0.81 -25.99
CA THR A 653 22.92 -1.53 -26.94
C THR A 653 23.31 -0.74 -28.17
N TRP A 654 22.50 0.25 -28.59
CA TRP A 654 22.79 1.12 -29.74
C TRP A 654 23.83 2.19 -29.45
N ARG A 655 24.31 2.33 -28.25
CA ARG A 655 25.20 3.40 -27.82
C ARG A 655 26.64 3.05 -28.17
N CYS A 656 27.35 3.97 -28.88
CA CYS A 656 28.79 3.89 -29.07
C CYS A 656 29.53 4.23 -27.77
N ARG A 657 30.51 3.43 -27.41
CA ARG A 657 31.30 3.56 -26.19
C ARG A 657 32.77 3.79 -26.49
N PRO A 658 33.51 4.50 -25.61
CA PRO A 658 34.97 4.65 -25.73
C PRO A 658 35.67 3.30 -25.78
N GLN A 659 36.88 3.27 -26.48
CA GLN A 659 37.62 2.04 -26.70
C GLN A 659 37.86 1.17 -25.45
N PRO A 660 38.31 1.69 -24.28
CA PRO A 660 38.54 0.86 -23.12
C PRO A 660 37.26 0.24 -22.51
N MET A 661 36.06 0.75 -22.92
CA MET A 661 34.75 0.35 -22.37
C MET A 661 33.83 -0.25 -23.43
N GLN A 662 34.35 -0.72 -24.56
CA GLN A 662 33.57 -1.45 -25.59
C GLN A 662 33.14 -2.83 -25.08
N ALA A 663 33.95 -3.49 -24.26
CA ALA A 663 33.55 -4.67 -23.54
C ALA A 663 32.86 -4.25 -22.22
N ALA A 664 31.73 -4.90 -21.92
CA ALA A 664 31.03 -4.66 -20.65
C ALA A 664 31.85 -5.27 -19.49
N VAL A 665 32.33 -4.44 -18.59
CA VAL A 665 33.14 -4.87 -17.42
C VAL A 665 32.47 -4.38 -16.15
N CYS A 666 32.21 -5.32 -15.25
CA CYS A 666 31.74 -5.09 -13.91
C CYS A 666 32.82 -5.52 -12.93
N ALA A 667 33.45 -4.57 -12.23
CA ALA A 667 34.37 -4.90 -11.15
C ALA A 667 33.58 -5.08 -9.84
N VAL A 668 33.89 -6.14 -9.09
CA VAL A 668 33.22 -6.47 -7.84
C VAL A 668 34.17 -6.20 -6.68
N LEU A 669 33.80 -5.24 -5.82
CA LEU A 669 34.54 -4.93 -4.59
C LEU A 669 34.29 -6.01 -3.57
N ASP A 670 35.35 -6.66 -3.11
CA ASP A 670 35.33 -7.65 -2.05
C ASP A 670 36.51 -7.43 -1.07
N THR A 671 36.27 -7.70 0.18
CA THR A 671 37.24 -7.51 1.26
C THR A 671 38.25 -8.66 1.37
N GLY A 672 38.09 -9.74 0.58
CA GLY A 672 38.97 -10.93 0.57
C GLY A 672 38.39 -12.14 1.29
N GLU A 673 39.17 -13.23 1.42
CA GLU A 673 38.66 -14.57 1.72
C GLU A 673 37.99 -14.74 3.09
N ASP A 674 38.39 -14.03 4.14
CA ASP A 674 37.96 -14.31 5.50
C ASP A 674 36.96 -13.32 6.12
N ALA A 675 36.66 -12.21 5.47
CA ALA A 675 35.77 -11.19 6.03
C ALA A 675 34.86 -10.56 4.96
N PHE A 676 33.61 -10.28 5.31
CA PHE A 676 32.73 -9.44 4.55
C PHE A 676 32.68 -8.04 5.17
N ASP A 677 32.45 -7.03 4.35
CA ASP A 677 32.17 -5.69 4.86
C ASP A 677 31.01 -5.77 5.87
N GLU A 678 31.18 -5.15 7.04
CA GLU A 678 30.19 -5.24 8.13
C GLU A 678 28.85 -4.66 7.73
N GLY A 679 28.84 -3.58 6.96
CA GLY A 679 27.62 -2.96 6.45
C GLY A 679 26.89 -3.87 5.47
N SER A 680 27.62 -4.49 4.55
CA SER A 680 27.09 -5.45 3.59
C SER A 680 26.54 -6.70 4.28
N ALA A 681 27.26 -7.21 5.27
CA ALA A 681 26.84 -8.37 6.07
C ALA A 681 25.60 -8.09 6.91
N ALA A 682 25.45 -6.86 7.42
CA ALA A 682 24.27 -6.44 8.18
C ALA A 682 23.02 -6.30 7.28
N VAL A 683 23.22 -5.86 6.03
CA VAL A 683 22.11 -5.67 5.07
C VAL A 683 21.64 -7.01 4.48
N TYR A 684 22.54 -7.85 4.03
CA TYR A 684 22.22 -9.02 3.20
C TYR A 684 22.44 -10.38 3.87
N GLY A 685 23.15 -10.41 4.99
CA GLY A 685 23.56 -11.66 5.64
C GLY A 685 24.78 -12.31 4.97
N LYS A 686 25.63 -12.91 5.79
CA LYS A 686 26.92 -13.48 5.35
C LYS A 686 26.76 -14.68 4.42
N TRP A 687 25.69 -15.47 4.58
CA TRP A 687 25.45 -16.67 3.77
C TRP A 687 25.23 -16.36 2.29
N LEU A 688 24.33 -15.39 1.98
CA LEU A 688 24.07 -15.02 0.59
C LEU A 688 25.27 -14.34 -0.08
N LEU A 689 26.02 -13.53 0.67
CA LEU A 689 27.27 -12.93 0.18
C LEU A 689 28.31 -13.99 -0.14
N TRP A 690 28.50 -14.98 0.75
CA TRP A 690 29.41 -16.09 0.55
C TRP A 690 29.04 -16.92 -0.69
N ARG A 691 27.76 -17.32 -0.82
CA ARG A 691 27.29 -18.07 -1.99
C ARG A 691 27.48 -17.28 -3.28
N THR A 692 27.18 -15.98 -3.26
CA THR A 692 27.40 -15.15 -4.46
C THR A 692 28.87 -15.10 -4.84
N ARG A 693 29.78 -14.91 -3.89
CA ARG A 693 31.22 -14.87 -4.13
C ARG A 693 31.73 -16.18 -4.73
N GLU A 694 31.36 -17.33 -4.16
CA GLU A 694 31.82 -18.64 -4.61
C GLU A 694 31.27 -19.04 -6.00
N LEU A 695 30.05 -18.57 -6.32
CA LEU A 695 29.36 -18.94 -7.57
C LEU A 695 29.48 -17.87 -8.67
N LEU A 696 30.15 -16.74 -8.41
CA LEU A 696 30.29 -15.66 -9.38
C LEU A 696 31.27 -16.08 -10.51
N PRO A 697 30.79 -16.25 -11.75
CA PRO A 697 31.67 -16.63 -12.86
C PRO A 697 32.47 -15.41 -13.34
N GLN A 698 33.61 -15.65 -14.03
CA GLN A 698 34.40 -14.56 -14.64
C GLN A 698 33.70 -13.86 -15.81
N THR A 699 32.70 -14.49 -16.39
CA THR A 699 31.90 -13.94 -17.46
C THR A 699 30.43 -14.36 -17.28
N ILE A 700 29.52 -13.44 -17.53
CA ILE A 700 28.08 -13.68 -17.45
C ILE A 700 27.44 -13.36 -18.80
N ARG A 701 26.69 -14.28 -19.34
CA ARG A 701 25.89 -14.10 -20.56
C ARG A 701 24.46 -13.72 -20.19
N LEU A 702 24.06 -12.56 -20.61
CA LEU A 702 22.73 -12.03 -20.35
C LEU A 702 21.89 -12.03 -21.64
N PRO A 703 20.61 -12.46 -21.57
CA PRO A 703 19.90 -12.82 -20.36
C PRO A 703 19.98 -14.29 -19.92
N GLU A 704 20.62 -15.16 -20.65
CA GLU A 704 20.56 -16.63 -20.53
C GLU A 704 20.97 -17.14 -19.15
N GLU A 705 21.95 -16.50 -18.50
CA GLU A 705 22.51 -16.96 -17.22
C GLU A 705 21.86 -16.29 -16.00
N ILE A 706 20.85 -15.41 -16.17
CA ILE A 706 20.14 -14.79 -15.06
C ILE A 706 19.49 -15.85 -14.17
N SER A 707 18.57 -16.63 -14.71
CA SER A 707 17.86 -17.64 -13.93
C SER A 707 18.79 -18.71 -13.38
N PRO A 708 19.71 -19.33 -14.17
CA PRO A 708 20.64 -20.33 -13.64
C PRO A 708 21.45 -19.84 -12.45
N LEU A 709 22.01 -18.62 -12.49
CA LEU A 709 22.82 -18.06 -11.40
C LEU A 709 21.96 -17.79 -10.15
N VAL A 710 20.76 -17.27 -10.33
CA VAL A 710 19.83 -17.06 -9.20
C VAL A 710 19.44 -18.40 -8.57
N GLN A 711 19.11 -19.42 -9.37
CA GLN A 711 18.76 -20.75 -8.85
C GLN A 711 19.93 -21.39 -8.11
N GLN A 712 21.16 -21.24 -8.59
CA GLN A 712 22.33 -21.75 -7.90
C GLN A 712 22.55 -21.10 -6.54
N VAL A 713 22.37 -19.78 -6.41
CA VAL A 713 22.58 -19.07 -5.14
C VAL A 713 21.45 -19.33 -4.15
N TYR A 714 20.20 -19.36 -4.60
CA TYR A 714 19.01 -19.46 -3.73
C TYR A 714 18.45 -20.88 -3.60
N GLY A 715 18.83 -21.79 -4.49
CA GLY A 715 18.30 -23.14 -4.55
C GLY A 715 18.92 -24.13 -3.55
N TRP A 716 20.12 -23.89 -3.08
CA TRP A 716 21.00 -24.79 -2.25
C TRP A 716 20.39 -26.17 -1.98
N ALA A 717 20.14 -26.93 -3.06
CA ALA A 717 19.73 -28.31 -2.99
C ALA A 717 20.94 -29.21 -2.66
N ALA A 718 20.68 -30.44 -2.23
CA ALA A 718 21.70 -31.42 -1.84
C ALA A 718 22.76 -31.79 -2.92
N GLU A 719 22.66 -31.21 -4.12
CA GLU A 719 23.57 -31.45 -5.25
C GLU A 719 24.57 -30.29 -5.48
N ASP A 720 24.55 -29.25 -4.62
CA ASP A 720 25.47 -28.10 -4.74
C ASP A 720 26.94 -28.57 -4.56
N LYS A 721 27.76 -28.28 -5.57
CA LYS A 721 29.23 -28.56 -5.56
C LYS A 721 30.05 -27.59 -4.70
N LEU A 722 29.40 -26.82 -3.81
CA LEU A 722 30.10 -25.90 -2.94
C LEU A 722 30.86 -26.66 -1.83
N PRO A 723 31.98 -26.13 -1.34
CA PRO A 723 32.69 -26.75 -0.24
C PRO A 723 31.80 -26.89 0.99
N GLU A 724 31.54 -28.11 1.41
CA GLU A 724 30.90 -28.42 2.68
C GLU A 724 31.98 -28.43 3.76
N ASP A 725 32.29 -27.24 4.29
CA ASP A 725 33.14 -27.10 5.46
C ASP A 725 32.34 -26.62 6.67
N ALA A 726 32.90 -26.77 7.86
CA ALA A 726 32.23 -26.37 9.09
C ALA A 726 31.90 -24.86 9.15
N ALA A 727 32.58 -24.04 8.36
CA ALA A 727 32.36 -22.60 8.32
C ALA A 727 31.12 -22.28 7.45
N SER A 728 31.00 -22.88 6.28
CA SER A 728 29.84 -22.69 5.37
C SER A 728 28.56 -23.28 5.97
N GLU A 729 28.63 -24.46 6.63
CA GLU A 729 27.51 -25.04 7.37
C GLU A 729 26.99 -24.11 8.47
N LYS A 730 27.90 -23.48 9.22
CA LYS A 730 27.55 -22.52 10.26
C LYS A 730 26.89 -21.27 9.69
N LEU A 731 27.35 -20.78 8.54
CA LEU A 731 26.75 -19.62 7.87
C LEU A 731 25.32 -19.96 7.39
N CYS A 732 25.14 -21.15 6.80
CA CYS A 732 23.84 -21.63 6.36
C CYS A 732 22.86 -21.77 7.53
N HIS A 733 23.27 -22.46 8.59
CA HIS A 733 22.46 -22.66 9.79
C HIS A 733 22.05 -21.33 10.45
N ASN A 734 22.99 -20.39 10.58
CA ASN A 734 22.68 -19.08 11.14
C ASN A 734 21.68 -18.31 10.26
N TYR A 735 21.80 -18.40 8.93
CA TYR A 735 20.88 -17.79 8.01
C TYR A 735 19.48 -18.39 8.13
N GLU A 736 19.35 -19.72 8.13
CA GLU A 736 18.06 -20.40 8.28
C GLU A 736 17.38 -20.06 9.61
N LEU A 737 18.16 -20.03 10.70
CA LEU A 737 17.65 -19.63 12.01
C LEU A 737 17.12 -18.18 12.01
N GLU A 738 17.84 -17.28 11.39
CA GLU A 738 17.40 -15.87 11.28
C GLU A 738 16.15 -15.72 10.41
N GLN A 739 16.10 -16.43 9.27
CA GLN A 739 14.89 -16.46 8.43
C GLN A 739 13.68 -17.03 9.19
N GLY A 740 13.89 -18.08 10.00
CA GLY A 740 12.86 -18.64 10.88
C GLY A 740 12.33 -17.62 11.87
N LYS A 741 13.22 -16.94 12.60
CA LYS A 741 12.84 -15.88 13.55
C LYS A 741 12.06 -14.73 12.91
N ARG A 742 12.44 -14.33 11.69
CA ARG A 742 11.72 -13.31 10.94
C ARG A 742 10.29 -13.76 10.59
N LYS A 743 10.15 -15.01 10.13
CA LYS A 743 8.83 -15.61 9.84
C LYS A 743 7.96 -15.67 11.09
N ASP A 744 8.52 -16.10 12.23
CA ASP A 744 7.78 -16.20 13.49
C ASP A 744 7.32 -14.83 14.00
N ARG A 745 8.16 -13.79 13.88
CA ARG A 745 7.76 -12.42 14.20
C ARG A 745 6.60 -11.93 13.33
N ALA A 746 6.62 -12.24 12.03
CA ALA A 746 5.55 -11.86 11.13
C ALA A 746 4.22 -12.54 11.49
N GLU A 747 4.24 -13.80 11.95
CA GLU A 747 3.05 -14.59 12.27
C GLU A 747 2.17 -13.94 13.35
N ALA A 748 2.76 -13.21 14.29
CA ALA A 748 2.04 -12.53 15.37
C ALA A 748 1.05 -11.46 14.88
N TYR A 749 1.33 -10.83 13.74
CA TYR A 749 0.51 -9.75 13.19
C TYR A 749 -0.47 -10.21 12.10
N LEU A 750 -0.36 -11.46 11.64
CA LEU A 750 -1.17 -11.95 10.51
C LEU A 750 -2.64 -12.18 10.90
N VAL A 751 -3.56 -11.76 10.01
CA VAL A 751 -4.93 -12.27 10.04
C VAL A 751 -4.95 -13.78 9.80
N HIS A 752 -5.97 -14.47 10.25
CA HIS A 752 -6.09 -15.93 10.05
C HIS A 752 -6.24 -16.29 8.57
N HIS A 753 -6.02 -17.58 8.25
CA HIS A 753 -6.22 -18.10 6.91
C HIS A 753 -7.69 -18.05 6.51
N PRO A 754 -8.02 -17.84 5.22
CA PRO A 754 -9.40 -17.87 4.71
C PRO A 754 -9.95 -19.32 4.65
N LYS A 755 -9.92 -20.05 5.75
CA LYS A 755 -10.38 -21.45 5.82
C LYS A 755 -11.55 -21.58 6.78
N VAL A 756 -12.43 -22.52 6.50
CA VAL A 756 -13.41 -22.97 7.49
C VAL A 756 -12.77 -24.02 8.40
N TYR A 757 -12.64 -23.70 9.66
CA TYR A 757 -12.02 -24.57 10.68
C TYR A 757 -13.06 -25.46 11.34
N LYS A 758 -13.18 -26.72 10.89
CA LYS A 758 -14.15 -27.68 11.46
C LYS A 758 -13.91 -28.00 12.94
N LYS A 759 -12.65 -27.95 13.41
CA LYS A 759 -12.28 -28.27 14.80
C LYS A 759 -12.28 -27.04 15.73
N PHE A 760 -12.26 -25.85 15.19
CA PHE A 760 -12.17 -24.60 15.93
C PHE A 760 -13.21 -23.60 15.39
N PRO A 761 -14.49 -23.79 15.71
CA PRO A 761 -15.57 -22.93 15.17
C PRO A 761 -15.41 -21.44 15.45
N ARG A 762 -14.77 -21.07 16.57
CA ARG A 762 -14.47 -19.66 16.88
C ARG A 762 -13.62 -18.95 15.84
N LEU A 763 -12.73 -19.69 15.13
CA LEU A 763 -11.92 -19.12 14.07
C LEU A 763 -12.70 -18.85 12.77
N ASN A 764 -13.98 -19.25 12.72
CA ASN A 764 -14.86 -18.98 11.58
C ASN A 764 -15.72 -17.73 11.79
N THR A 765 -15.48 -16.95 12.84
CA THR A 765 -16.18 -15.68 13.12
C THR A 765 -15.26 -14.51 12.85
N LEU A 766 -15.82 -13.32 12.64
CA LEU A 766 -15.03 -12.09 12.48
C LEU A 766 -14.13 -11.83 13.70
N ASP A 767 -14.61 -12.09 14.91
CA ASP A 767 -13.81 -12.01 16.13
C ASP A 767 -12.62 -12.97 16.06
N GLY A 768 -12.86 -14.27 15.79
CA GLY A 768 -11.80 -15.26 15.64
C GLY A 768 -10.80 -14.96 14.53
N TRP A 769 -11.24 -14.30 13.44
CA TRP A 769 -10.35 -13.88 12.34
C TRP A 769 -9.35 -12.79 12.77
N MET A 770 -9.80 -11.89 13.66
CA MET A 770 -8.99 -10.80 14.22
C MET A 770 -8.49 -11.07 15.64
N ALA A 771 -8.83 -12.24 16.23
CA ALA A 771 -8.55 -12.55 17.63
C ALA A 771 -7.08 -12.38 17.98
N ASP A 772 -6.87 -11.76 19.07
CA ASP A 772 -5.75 -11.44 19.92
C ASP A 772 -5.45 -9.94 20.03
N GLU A 773 -4.91 -9.54 21.14
CA GLU A 773 -4.73 -8.21 21.73
C GLU A 773 -4.05 -7.11 20.89
N GLY A 774 -4.07 -7.21 19.57
CA GLY A 774 -3.18 -6.41 18.73
C GLY A 774 -3.76 -5.82 17.45
N ALA A 775 -5.06 -5.44 17.39
CA ALA A 775 -5.50 -4.63 16.24
C ALA A 775 -4.74 -3.30 16.23
N CYS A 776 -3.67 -3.25 15.43
CA CYS A 776 -2.82 -2.08 15.31
C CYS A 776 -3.61 -0.87 14.75
N SER A 777 -3.27 0.33 15.22
CA SER A 777 -3.63 1.55 14.49
C SER A 777 -2.95 1.56 13.10
N ASP A 778 -3.51 2.29 12.12
CA ASP A 778 -2.89 2.40 10.79
C ASP A 778 -1.39 2.75 10.82
N PRO A 779 -0.90 3.68 11.67
CA PRO A 779 0.54 3.95 11.79
C PRO A 779 1.34 2.75 12.30
N ALA A 780 0.81 2.03 13.31
CA ALA A 780 1.46 0.84 13.86
C ALA A 780 1.48 -0.32 12.86
N ALA A 781 0.40 -0.50 12.08
CA ALA A 781 0.35 -1.50 11.01
C ALA A 781 1.36 -1.19 9.91
N ARG A 782 1.50 0.08 9.50
CA ARG A 782 2.53 0.50 8.54
C ARG A 782 3.94 0.23 9.06
N ALA A 783 4.19 0.48 10.32
CA ALA A 783 5.47 0.15 10.96
C ALA A 783 5.72 -1.36 11.02
N ALA A 784 4.66 -2.17 11.18
CA ALA A 784 4.74 -3.62 11.26
C ALA A 784 4.88 -4.33 9.90
N VAL A 785 4.68 -3.64 8.76
CA VAL A 785 4.79 -4.26 7.40
C VAL A 785 6.23 -4.67 7.07
N ARG A 786 7.22 -3.96 7.59
CA ARG A 786 8.64 -4.21 7.30
C ARG A 786 9.39 -4.64 8.55
N ASP A 787 10.24 -5.66 8.40
CA ASP A 787 11.12 -6.14 9.46
C ASP A 787 12.32 -5.22 9.60
N GLY A 788 12.23 -4.23 10.45
CA GLY A 788 13.33 -3.30 10.69
C GLY A 788 12.98 -2.26 11.74
N ASP A 789 14.00 -1.55 12.17
CA ASP A 789 13.81 -0.42 13.06
C ASP A 789 12.92 0.64 12.41
N PRO A 790 12.08 1.34 13.17
CA PRO A 790 11.26 2.41 12.67
C PRO A 790 12.09 3.43 11.88
N SER A 791 11.61 3.80 10.71
CA SER A 791 12.21 4.86 9.91
C SER A 791 11.67 6.20 10.38
N VAL A 792 12.52 7.06 10.89
CA VAL A 792 12.15 8.43 11.26
C VAL A 792 12.29 9.34 10.04
N GLU A 793 11.19 9.94 9.61
CA GLU A 793 11.16 10.97 8.58
C GLU A 793 10.93 12.33 9.23
N VAL A 794 11.64 13.35 8.75
CA VAL A 794 11.57 14.72 9.27
C VAL A 794 11.42 15.72 8.13
N LEU A 795 10.79 16.83 8.39
CA LEU A 795 10.86 18.01 7.54
C LEU A 795 12.11 18.81 7.93
N VAL A 796 12.93 19.21 6.96
CA VAL A 796 14.18 19.93 7.24
C VAL A 796 14.01 21.39 6.94
N MET A 797 14.25 22.24 7.93
CA MET A 797 14.22 23.70 7.81
C MET A 797 15.46 24.30 8.48
N VAL A 798 15.76 25.55 8.20
CA VAL A 798 16.89 26.27 8.79
C VAL A 798 16.38 27.27 9.80
N GLN A 799 16.98 27.32 10.98
CA GLN A 799 16.72 28.33 12.00
C GLN A 799 17.83 29.39 11.99
N GLY A 800 17.47 30.65 11.70
CA GLY A 800 18.35 31.78 11.80
C GLY A 800 18.70 32.14 13.26
N ARG A 801 19.76 32.88 13.47
CA ARG A 801 20.18 33.35 14.80
C ARG A 801 19.15 34.24 15.48
N ASP A 802 18.32 34.91 14.71
CA ASP A 802 17.19 35.73 15.17
C ASP A 802 15.94 34.90 15.53
N GLY A 803 16.00 33.57 15.36
CA GLY A 803 14.90 32.66 15.58
C GLY A 803 13.93 32.50 14.40
N SER A 804 14.17 33.20 13.28
CA SER A 804 13.38 33.04 12.06
C SER A 804 13.57 31.63 11.44
N ILE A 805 12.53 31.11 10.78
CA ILE A 805 12.57 29.80 10.12
C ILE A 805 12.62 30.02 8.61
N HIS A 806 13.55 29.34 7.93
CA HIS A 806 13.78 29.47 6.51
C HIS A 806 13.83 28.13 5.80
N PHE A 807 13.55 28.13 4.50
CA PHE A 807 13.96 27.02 3.63
C PHE A 807 15.50 26.97 3.54
N LEU A 808 16.06 25.84 3.11
CA LEU A 808 17.49 25.77 2.79
C LEU A 808 17.85 26.80 1.72
N PRO A 809 19.08 27.31 1.69
CA PRO A 809 19.46 28.43 0.82
C PRO A 809 19.15 28.26 -0.67
N TRP A 810 19.15 27.04 -1.17
CA TRP A 810 18.87 26.71 -2.57
C TRP A 810 17.43 26.21 -2.78
N GLN A 811 16.64 26.02 -1.71
CA GLN A 811 15.23 25.67 -1.78
C GLN A 811 14.38 26.94 -1.60
N GLU A 812 13.42 27.17 -2.49
CA GLU A 812 12.53 28.34 -2.46
C GLU A 812 13.30 29.70 -2.27
N GLY A 813 14.58 29.77 -2.68
CA GLY A 813 15.43 30.92 -2.51
C GLY A 813 15.82 31.25 -1.06
N GLY A 814 15.75 30.26 -0.15
CA GLY A 814 16.03 30.48 1.28
C GLY A 814 14.99 31.38 1.98
N ARG A 815 13.77 31.42 1.45
CA ARG A 815 12.69 32.30 1.94
C ARG A 815 12.33 31.98 3.39
N THR A 816 12.04 33.04 4.16
CA THR A 816 11.50 32.92 5.54
C THR A 816 10.05 32.42 5.52
N VAL A 817 9.72 31.63 6.49
CA VAL A 817 8.38 31.10 6.74
C VAL A 817 7.91 31.54 8.12
N ALA A 818 6.65 31.93 8.23
CA ALA A 818 6.07 32.31 9.52
C ALA A 818 5.94 31.07 10.44
N SER A 819 6.41 31.19 11.68
CA SER A 819 6.30 30.15 12.70
C SER A 819 5.18 30.42 13.71
N ASP A 820 4.68 31.65 13.76
CA ASP A 820 3.67 32.13 14.71
C ASP A 820 2.22 32.04 14.21
N CYS A 821 2.00 31.63 12.95
CA CYS A 821 0.70 31.38 12.38
C CYS A 821 0.69 30.08 11.53
N PRO A 822 -0.49 29.48 11.29
CA PRO A 822 -0.61 28.35 10.38
C PRO A 822 -0.23 28.78 8.96
N PRO A 823 0.66 28.03 8.25
CA PRO A 823 1.01 28.36 6.89
C PRO A 823 -0.18 28.19 5.95
N GLN A 824 -0.24 29.01 4.91
CA GLN A 824 -1.23 28.86 3.86
C GLN A 824 -1.06 27.51 3.13
N PRO A 825 -2.10 26.96 2.50
CA PRO A 825 -2.03 25.62 1.88
C PRO A 825 -0.86 25.42 0.90
N GLU A 826 -0.58 26.40 0.04
CA GLU A 826 0.56 26.35 -0.89
C GLU A 826 1.91 26.34 -0.17
N GLU A 827 2.04 27.13 0.90
CA GLU A 827 3.25 27.19 1.71
C GLU A 827 3.40 25.90 2.54
N ALA A 828 2.31 25.40 3.11
CA ALA A 828 2.30 24.11 3.81
C ALA A 828 2.74 22.95 2.89
N LEU A 829 2.32 22.97 1.63
CA LEU A 829 2.76 22.00 0.63
C LEU A 829 4.27 22.08 0.37
N LYS A 830 4.82 23.30 0.25
CA LYS A 830 6.26 23.51 0.05
C LYS A 830 7.08 23.06 1.25
N ILE A 831 6.59 23.31 2.46
CA ILE A 831 7.19 22.81 3.71
C ILE A 831 7.11 21.27 3.76
N ALA A 832 5.95 20.69 3.49
CA ALA A 832 5.76 19.25 3.49
C ALA A 832 6.67 18.51 2.48
N ARG A 833 7.11 19.18 1.41
CA ARG A 833 8.09 18.65 0.46
C ARG A 833 9.51 18.57 1.01
N GLN A 834 9.83 19.26 2.12
CA GLN A 834 11.17 19.27 2.71
C GLN A 834 11.44 17.97 3.52
N LYS A 835 10.91 16.85 3.09
CA LYS A 835 11.08 15.55 3.77
C LYS A 835 12.47 14.98 3.57
N LEU A 836 13.00 14.44 4.67
CA LEU A 836 14.25 13.71 4.74
C LEU A 836 14.08 12.48 5.63
N ARG A 837 14.56 11.35 5.17
CA ARG A 837 14.65 10.13 5.98
C ARG A 837 15.94 10.13 6.78
N LEU A 838 15.85 10.10 8.10
CA LEU A 838 17.02 10.00 8.98
C LEU A 838 17.72 8.63 8.83
N PRO A 839 19.05 8.57 9.06
CA PRO A 839 19.81 7.34 9.12
C PRO A 839 19.23 6.31 10.10
N ALA A 840 19.44 5.01 9.83
CA ALA A 840 18.87 3.92 10.62
C ALA A 840 19.21 3.96 12.12
N VAL A 841 20.31 4.60 12.51
CA VAL A 841 20.71 4.75 13.92
C VAL A 841 19.68 5.54 14.75
N PHE A 842 18.93 6.44 14.11
CA PHE A 842 17.90 7.25 14.77
C PHE A 842 16.60 6.46 14.98
N GLY A 843 16.37 5.40 14.19
CA GLY A 843 15.22 4.50 14.31
C GLY A 843 15.45 3.31 15.26
N LYS A 844 16.66 3.10 15.76
CA LYS A 844 16.95 1.98 16.67
C LYS A 844 16.10 2.06 17.93
N GLU A 845 15.62 0.91 18.43
CA GLU A 845 14.73 0.80 19.59
C GLU A 845 15.25 1.57 20.82
N TRP A 846 16.57 1.52 21.06
CA TRP A 846 17.22 2.23 22.17
C TRP A 846 17.32 3.76 21.96
N ASN A 847 17.08 4.28 20.74
CA ASN A 847 17.31 5.69 20.38
C ASN A 847 16.04 6.39 19.88
N VAL A 848 15.14 5.70 19.21
CA VAL A 848 13.99 6.28 18.52
C VAL A 848 13.10 7.13 19.43
N LYS A 849 12.88 6.70 20.66
CA LYS A 849 12.07 7.46 21.62
C LYS A 849 12.75 8.81 21.95
N ARG A 850 14.05 8.81 22.19
CA ARG A 850 14.80 10.03 22.48
C ARG A 850 14.77 10.99 21.28
N VAL A 851 14.94 10.46 20.08
CA VAL A 851 14.86 11.24 18.82
C VAL A 851 13.49 11.92 18.68
N ILE A 852 12.41 11.17 18.89
CA ILE A 852 11.05 11.70 18.79
C ILE A 852 10.81 12.74 19.90
N ASP A 853 11.17 12.45 21.14
CA ASP A 853 10.97 13.36 22.27
C ASP A 853 11.71 14.68 22.06
N GLU A 854 12.96 14.68 21.55
CA GLU A 854 13.73 15.87 21.24
C GLU A 854 13.09 16.69 20.09
N LEU A 855 12.73 16.06 18.98
CA LEU A 855 12.07 16.73 17.83
C LEU A 855 10.70 17.29 18.21
N GLU A 856 9.89 16.56 18.97
CA GLU A 856 8.58 17.05 19.45
C GLU A 856 8.72 18.25 20.41
N ALA A 857 9.77 18.25 21.24
CA ALA A 857 10.01 19.37 22.14
C ALA A 857 10.28 20.68 21.39
N ASP A 858 11.10 20.61 20.33
CA ASP A 858 11.36 21.76 19.45
C ASP A 858 10.12 22.17 18.65
N ASN A 859 9.35 21.22 18.12
CA ASN A 859 8.10 21.50 17.42
C ASN A 859 7.09 22.22 18.32
N ARG A 860 6.89 21.77 19.55
CA ARG A 860 6.00 22.41 20.51
C ARG A 860 6.44 23.82 20.88
N ARG A 861 7.74 24.03 20.96
CA ARG A 861 8.33 25.34 21.36
C ARG A 861 8.29 26.36 20.23
N LEU A 862 8.59 25.94 19.00
CA LEU A 862 8.87 26.86 17.88
C LEU A 862 7.81 26.82 16.78
N LEU A 863 7.14 25.68 16.58
CA LEU A 863 6.31 25.41 15.41
C LEU A 863 4.89 24.91 15.78
N ALA A 864 4.40 25.27 16.98
CA ALA A 864 3.08 24.82 17.45
C ALA A 864 1.94 25.20 16.47
N GLN A 865 2.03 26.34 15.80
CA GLN A 865 1.02 26.79 14.84
C GLN A 865 1.00 25.95 13.55
N TRP A 866 2.12 25.37 13.16
CA TRP A 866 2.19 24.48 11.98
C TRP A 866 1.36 23.20 12.18
N GLN A 867 1.21 22.74 13.42
CA GLN A 867 0.40 21.57 13.74
C GLN A 867 -1.12 21.78 13.51
N LEU A 868 -1.55 23.02 13.31
CA LEU A 868 -2.92 23.35 12.94
C LEU A 868 -3.17 23.13 11.44
N SER A 869 -2.13 23.14 10.62
CA SER A 869 -2.24 22.79 9.19
C SER A 869 -2.49 21.30 9.00
N PRO A 870 -3.51 20.89 8.24
CA PRO A 870 -3.77 19.48 7.95
C PRO A 870 -2.58 18.74 7.33
N MET A 871 -1.77 19.43 6.52
CA MET A 871 -0.59 18.85 5.83
C MET A 871 0.62 18.66 6.74
N LEU A 872 0.72 19.44 7.83
CA LEU A 872 1.89 19.43 8.72
C LEU A 872 1.60 18.81 10.09
N ARG A 873 0.33 18.45 10.33
CA ARG A 873 -0.10 17.84 11.58
C ARG A 873 0.58 16.49 11.81
N GLY A 874 1.31 16.38 12.90
CA GLY A 874 2.04 15.17 13.29
C GLY A 874 3.39 15.01 12.60
N GLU A 875 3.78 15.92 11.68
CA GLU A 875 5.10 15.90 11.07
C GLU A 875 6.15 16.43 12.08
N LEU A 876 7.30 15.76 12.10
CA LEU A 876 8.45 16.16 12.90
C LEU A 876 9.35 17.07 12.06
N VAL A 877 9.84 18.16 12.62
CA VAL A 877 10.72 19.11 11.94
C VAL A 877 12.10 19.09 12.57
N LEU A 878 13.12 18.87 11.76
CA LEU A 878 14.53 19.01 12.11
C LEU A 878 14.98 20.41 11.72
N LEU A 879 15.38 21.22 12.71
CA LEU A 879 15.88 22.56 12.50
C LEU A 879 17.42 22.53 12.43
N LEU A 880 17.96 22.88 11.29
CA LEU A 880 19.39 23.11 11.08
C LEU A 880 19.73 24.57 11.44
N ASP A 881 20.94 24.82 11.89
CA ASP A 881 21.46 26.18 12.02
C ASP A 881 21.90 26.77 10.66
N GLU A 882 22.39 28.00 10.66
CA GLU A 882 22.88 28.70 9.46
C GLU A 882 24.07 27.98 8.77
N THR A 883 24.77 27.11 9.49
CA THR A 883 25.83 26.23 8.95
C THR A 883 25.32 24.90 8.44
N LEU A 884 23.99 24.72 8.40
CA LEU A 884 23.27 23.50 8.03
C LEU A 884 23.61 22.32 8.96
N THR A 885 23.83 22.61 10.22
CA THR A 885 24.18 21.63 11.26
C THR A 885 23.07 21.55 12.32
N ALA A 886 22.81 20.35 12.86
CA ALA A 886 21.93 20.13 14.00
C ALA A 886 22.51 19.09 14.93
N HIS A 887 22.07 19.13 16.19
CA HIS A 887 22.38 18.12 17.20
C HIS A 887 21.10 17.37 17.55
N LEU A 888 21.14 16.03 17.44
CA LEU A 888 19.99 15.18 17.71
C LEU A 888 20.41 13.87 18.33
N ALA A 889 19.89 13.58 19.51
CA ALA A 889 20.11 12.32 20.22
C ALA A 889 21.60 11.93 20.39
N GLY A 890 22.48 12.94 20.62
CA GLY A 890 23.93 12.76 20.82
C GLY A 890 24.71 12.50 19.53
N MET A 891 24.14 12.91 18.41
CA MET A 891 24.77 12.92 17.08
C MET A 891 24.78 14.33 16.53
N THR A 892 25.86 14.71 15.87
CA THR A 892 25.93 15.91 15.04
C THR A 892 25.54 15.53 13.62
N LEU A 893 24.55 16.23 13.08
CA LEU A 893 24.06 16.07 11.71
C LEU A 893 24.47 17.30 10.91
N HIS A 894 24.94 17.09 9.70
CA HIS A 894 25.23 18.15 8.76
C HIS A 894 24.60 17.81 7.41
N TYR A 895 23.87 18.76 6.82
CA TYR A 895 23.30 18.59 5.50
C TYR A 895 24.11 19.32 4.46
N ASP A 896 24.55 18.58 3.46
CA ASP A 896 25.33 19.07 2.34
C ASP A 896 24.61 18.79 1.03
N ARG A 897 24.52 19.81 0.17
CA ARG A 897 23.86 19.65 -1.13
C ARG A 897 24.48 18.56 -2.01
N GLU A 898 25.80 18.34 -1.91
CA GLU A 898 26.51 17.35 -2.74
C GLU A 898 26.46 15.93 -2.18
N ASN A 899 26.51 15.81 -0.86
CA ASN A 899 26.64 14.52 -0.17
C ASN A 899 25.38 14.10 0.59
N GLY A 900 24.35 14.94 0.67
CA GLY A 900 23.14 14.69 1.49
C GLY A 900 23.43 14.83 2.98
N LEU A 901 22.64 14.11 3.80
CA LEU A 901 22.81 14.12 5.25
C LEU A 901 24.03 13.29 5.66
N ILE A 902 24.92 13.93 6.39
CA ILE A 902 26.10 13.30 7.04
C ILE A 902 25.86 13.35 8.56
N TYR A 903 26.30 12.34 9.29
CA TYR A 903 26.18 12.31 10.74
C TYR A 903 27.39 11.68 11.38
N GLU A 904 27.76 12.23 12.56
CA GLU A 904 28.85 11.74 13.39
C GLU A 904 28.40 11.66 14.85
N LYS A 905 28.96 10.73 15.60
CA LYS A 905 28.70 10.63 17.02
C LYS A 905 29.45 11.78 17.73
N GLU A 906 28.77 12.49 18.62
CA GLU A 906 29.42 13.50 19.46
C GLU A 906 30.46 12.83 20.35
N GLU A 907 31.70 13.32 20.30
CA GLU A 907 32.72 12.95 21.24
C GLU A 907 32.24 13.42 22.62
N THR A 908 31.79 12.52 23.47
CA THR A 908 31.63 12.82 24.89
C THR A 908 33.04 13.08 25.41
N ASP A 909 33.33 14.31 25.77
CA ASP A 909 34.49 14.65 26.55
C ASP A 909 34.53 13.73 27.80
N ALA A 910 35.24 12.63 27.68
CA ALA A 910 35.59 11.78 28.80
C ALA A 910 36.73 12.48 29.60
N GLY A 911 36.31 13.58 30.22
CA GLY A 911 37.24 14.42 30.92
C GLY A 911 36.54 15.26 31.98
N ASN A 912 36.09 14.63 33.08
CA ASN A 912 36.41 15.07 34.46
C ASN A 912 35.68 14.15 35.46
#